data_ea8aae965d4452023f3241f70832e8f3
#
_entry.id   ea8aae965d4452023f3241f70832e8f3
#
_cell.length_a   1.000
_cell.length_b   1.000
_cell.length_c   1.000
_cell.angle_alpha   90.00
_cell.angle_beta   90.00
_cell.angle_gamma   90.00
#
_symmetry.space_group_name_H-M   'P 1'
#
loop_
_entity.id
_entity.type
_entity.pdbx_description
1 polymer ?
#
loop_
_entity_poly.entity_id
_entity_poly.type
_entity_poly.pdbx_seq_one_letter_code
_entity_poly.pdbx_strand_id
1 'polypeptide(L)'
;WAQFTQTQATSTASNGCGSEYVPSQAGLESLYEANRGNAMKTVQGWPVASSYLSSTTGSSSLEQRDFKAVNLSSGTSSIIPSATKELLTCQMTPIVKASQIVLEAADPAKFDSTNNVVKAKKGEEVVVRVTTKDSQGNPVGNTAFTLKRNLSVNRANASTTVTAGALIVTDAWGNTQSNFSSTTALIYGVTGADGTTTLALKQDNTTGLKTELTAMLDTDNNVKSMLPVVFTVITSPDTPKAKFWGHMAETMTGAGGLIYKRPLLQDELSVTTSRSSFQEDGESWSLFSPDQSNNTSVNGCGAGYVPVESELESLYADEGYVPIHDVTGWPVSRAYISSTVVAYYTQTFNFKAVSLKTGDGTEVMSSSIGLLSCRATPVAVTSHIIVEANDATQFVKVDETLSALKRKKGDDAVIRVVTKDAQGNVVPNVPFILKREGSTNRQNVQLSNRTITVINAAGTSARVDTPSISLYAVTGADGTATFTVKQDDSIGLVTNVYAQAYQSSLESNKLPVMFTVITSPDTPLASYWGHMAETFTTRSGTAFKRPLLSAERSSGQSFIEDNEEWAVLRSATKGDIDKSGCDVHYQPLLSELQALYDEHPSRAIKTDLGIPVNSYWWAYDMVAYAGNWYDQYIYLLNGSSGRASSTTSALMLCLVNPHPEAASIEMTSTAEDATKTASNDGRPSATAKKGEVIPMTVTVRDSAGNPLPGASFNLKRGTALNRAKAAYDASADDLTIIPVEPTGVTSILYGDGTQALLKTGSDGKATFEVSQNSSYGLSTPLSAELMR
;
A
#
# COMPACT_ATOMS: atom_id res chain seq x y z
N TRP A 1 28.94 -74.73 -62.51
CA TRP A 1 28.44 -74.49 -61.14
C TRP A 1 27.48 -73.32 -61.11
N ALA A 2 26.34 -73.56 -60.39
CA ALA A 2 25.34 -72.54 -60.28
C ALA A 2 25.69 -71.58 -59.11
N GLN A 3 25.50 -70.31 -59.36
CA GLN A 3 25.58 -69.26 -58.35
C GLN A 3 24.19 -68.75 -58.03
N PHE A 4 23.98 -68.48 -56.73
CA PHE A 4 22.67 -68.07 -56.16
C PHE A 4 22.82 -66.76 -55.45
N THR A 5 21.76 -65.93 -55.57
CA THR A 5 21.59 -64.81 -54.60
C THR A 5 21.06 -65.40 -53.26
N GLN A 6 21.17 -64.64 -52.18
CA GLN A 6 20.68 -65.14 -50.91
C GLN A 6 19.18 -65.49 -50.98
N THR A 7 18.36 -64.70 -51.67
CA THR A 7 16.92 -64.98 -51.83
C THR A 7 16.72 -66.31 -52.61
N GLN A 8 17.54 -66.58 -53.58
CA GLN A 8 17.46 -67.86 -54.32
C GLN A 8 17.95 -68.99 -53.44
N ALA A 9 18.99 -68.83 -52.64
CA ALA A 9 19.56 -69.87 -51.78
C ALA A 9 18.56 -70.38 -50.73
N THR A 10 17.71 -69.48 -50.22
CA THR A 10 16.68 -69.80 -49.23
C THR A 10 15.33 -70.30 -49.78
N SER A 11 15.18 -70.27 -51.12
CA SER A 11 13.99 -70.68 -51.83
C SER A 11 14.16 -72.03 -52.53
N THR A 12 13.44 -73.03 -52.07
CA THR A 12 13.37 -74.37 -52.72
C THR A 12 12.74 -74.24 -54.10
N ALA A 13 11.89 -73.31 -54.40
CA ALA A 13 11.33 -73.03 -55.71
C ALA A 13 12.36 -72.55 -56.73
N SER A 14 13.49 -72.02 -56.27
CA SER A 14 14.62 -71.55 -57.07
C SER A 14 15.79 -72.53 -57.04
N ASN A 15 15.54 -73.79 -56.66
CA ASN A 15 16.54 -74.88 -56.49
C ASN A 15 17.55 -74.49 -55.39
N GLY A 16 17.17 -73.57 -54.43
CA GLY A 16 17.99 -73.29 -53.27
C GLY A 16 17.80 -74.37 -52.19
N CYS A 17 18.55 -74.25 -51.13
CA CYS A 17 18.48 -75.21 -50.00
C CYS A 17 17.18 -75.17 -49.20
N GLY A 18 16.48 -74.08 -49.27
CA GLY A 18 15.50 -73.71 -48.26
C GLY A 18 16.17 -73.05 -47.05
N SER A 19 15.49 -72.15 -46.47
CA SER A 19 16.06 -71.27 -45.41
C SER A 19 16.72 -71.99 -44.25
N GLU A 20 16.33 -73.24 -43.96
CA GLU A 20 16.83 -74.00 -42.84
C GLU A 20 18.12 -74.81 -43.12
N TYR A 21 18.43 -74.96 -44.38
CA TYR A 21 19.51 -75.81 -44.82
C TYR A 21 20.67 -75.08 -45.45
N VAL A 22 20.58 -73.71 -45.52
CA VAL A 22 21.71 -72.85 -45.89
C VAL A 22 22.73 -72.83 -44.71
N PRO A 23 23.99 -73.31 -44.88
CA PRO A 23 24.87 -73.34 -43.73
C PRO A 23 25.20 -72.01 -43.15
N SER A 24 25.44 -71.90 -41.89
CA SER A 24 25.98 -70.70 -41.24
C SER A 24 27.42 -70.44 -41.64
N GLN A 25 27.91 -69.19 -41.49
CA GLN A 25 29.32 -68.86 -41.67
C GLN A 25 30.20 -69.79 -40.86
N ALA A 26 29.89 -69.99 -39.57
CA ALA A 26 30.66 -70.86 -38.70
C ALA A 26 30.62 -72.34 -39.23
N GLY A 27 29.50 -72.78 -39.81
CA GLY A 27 29.41 -74.12 -40.42
C GLY A 27 30.30 -74.22 -41.64
N LEU A 28 30.35 -73.21 -42.52
CA LEU A 28 31.28 -73.18 -43.66
C LEU A 28 32.73 -73.02 -43.25
N GLU A 29 33.01 -72.21 -42.22
CA GLU A 29 34.39 -72.14 -41.70
C GLU A 29 34.84 -73.42 -41.02
N SER A 30 33.97 -74.11 -40.32
CA SER A 30 34.27 -75.46 -39.81
C SER A 30 34.49 -76.46 -40.90
N LEU A 31 33.74 -76.39 -42.00
CA LEU A 31 33.93 -77.21 -43.18
C LEU A 31 35.29 -76.94 -43.83
N TYR A 32 35.72 -75.66 -43.90
CA TYR A 32 37.06 -75.29 -44.32
C TYR A 32 38.15 -75.83 -43.37
N GLU A 33 37.94 -75.65 -42.08
CA GLU A 33 38.91 -76.13 -41.09
C GLU A 33 39.16 -77.68 -41.18
N ALA A 34 38.10 -78.44 -41.41
CA ALA A 34 38.15 -79.84 -41.58
C ALA A 34 38.76 -80.22 -42.91
N ASN A 35 38.97 -79.31 -43.85
CA ASN A 35 39.46 -79.55 -45.21
C ASN A 35 40.53 -78.49 -45.63
N ARG A 36 41.43 -78.12 -44.71
CA ARG A 36 42.52 -77.13 -44.91
C ARG A 36 43.44 -77.56 -46.09
N GLY A 37 44.21 -76.61 -46.61
CA GLY A 37 45.22 -76.86 -47.68
C GLY A 37 44.62 -77.16 -49.05
N ASN A 38 43.48 -76.54 -49.31
CA ASN A 38 42.76 -76.71 -50.56
C ASN A 38 42.12 -78.11 -50.77
N ALA A 39 41.96 -78.88 -49.70
CA ALA A 39 41.40 -80.21 -49.70
C ALA A 39 39.97 -80.24 -50.20
N MET A 40 39.18 -79.17 -50.01
CA MET A 40 37.82 -79.05 -50.56
C MET A 40 37.83 -79.24 -52.10
N LYS A 41 38.86 -78.74 -52.81
CA LYS A 41 39.01 -78.89 -54.23
C LYS A 41 39.65 -80.21 -54.61
N THR A 42 40.74 -80.54 -53.92
CA THR A 42 41.59 -81.70 -54.33
C THR A 42 41.07 -83.02 -53.86
N VAL A 43 40.32 -83.05 -52.74
CA VAL A 43 39.78 -84.29 -52.14
C VAL A 43 38.28 -84.41 -52.42
N GLN A 44 37.54 -83.30 -52.21
CA GLN A 44 36.06 -83.31 -52.38
C GLN A 44 35.61 -82.91 -53.78
N GLY A 45 36.49 -82.30 -54.60
CA GLY A 45 36.22 -81.90 -55.93
C GLY A 45 35.34 -80.63 -56.05
N TRP A 46 35.14 -79.89 -54.94
CA TRP A 46 34.28 -78.70 -54.88
C TRP A 46 34.96 -77.49 -55.49
N PRO A 47 34.24 -76.58 -56.13
CA PRO A 47 34.74 -75.29 -56.64
C PRO A 47 35.11 -74.40 -55.48
N VAL A 48 36.33 -73.83 -55.58
CA VAL A 48 36.81 -72.90 -54.48
C VAL A 48 37.21 -71.54 -55.08
N ALA A 49 36.96 -71.30 -56.35
CA ALA A 49 37.27 -70.01 -56.99
C ALA A 49 36.30 -68.87 -56.62
N SER A 50 35.15 -69.22 -56.13
CA SER A 50 34.17 -68.27 -55.59
C SER A 50 33.88 -68.64 -54.14
N SER A 51 33.34 -67.69 -53.37
CA SER A 51 32.87 -67.89 -52.01
C SER A 51 31.55 -68.67 -51.99
N TYR A 52 31.24 -69.24 -50.83
CA TYR A 52 29.98 -69.95 -50.56
C TYR A 52 29.05 -69.06 -49.74
N LEU A 53 27.77 -68.95 -50.12
CA LEU A 53 26.74 -68.25 -49.37
C LEU A 53 26.52 -68.92 -48.01
N SER A 54 26.42 -68.14 -46.99
CA SER A 54 26.00 -68.57 -45.68
C SER A 54 24.64 -68.01 -45.32
N SER A 55 23.95 -68.62 -44.40
CA SER A 55 22.70 -68.06 -43.76
C SER A 55 22.99 -66.96 -42.75
N THR A 56 24.29 -66.79 -42.40
CA THR A 56 24.75 -65.79 -41.45
C THR A 56 24.67 -64.42 -42.15
N THR A 57 23.89 -63.55 -41.58
CA THR A 57 23.79 -62.14 -41.96
C THR A 57 24.97 -61.36 -41.43
N GLY A 58 25.43 -60.42 -42.24
CA GLY A 58 26.39 -59.37 -41.84
C GLY A 58 25.76 -58.01 -42.06
N SER A 59 26.31 -57.00 -41.54
CA SER A 59 25.84 -55.62 -41.75
C SER A 59 27.05 -54.76 -42.08
N SER A 60 27.12 -54.22 -43.33
CA SER A 60 28.00 -53.12 -43.65
C SER A 60 27.38 -51.75 -43.33
N SER A 61 26.04 -51.72 -43.16
CA SER A 61 25.29 -50.57 -42.69
C SER A 61 23.95 -51.03 -42.12
N LEU A 62 23.36 -50.19 -41.23
CA LEU A 62 22.03 -50.48 -40.68
C LEU A 62 20.88 -50.39 -41.69
N GLU A 63 21.14 -49.83 -42.83
CA GLU A 63 20.13 -49.62 -43.94
C GLU A 63 20.05 -50.77 -44.91
N GLN A 64 21.04 -51.67 -44.92
CA GLN A 64 21.09 -52.76 -45.90
C GLN A 64 21.31 -54.11 -45.20
N ARG A 65 20.62 -55.15 -45.72
CA ARG A 65 20.80 -56.49 -45.26
C ARG A 65 21.89 -57.11 -46.10
N ASP A 66 23.01 -57.30 -45.53
CA ASP A 66 24.12 -58.03 -46.12
C ASP A 66 24.24 -59.43 -45.55
N PHE A 67 24.96 -60.27 -46.22
CA PHE A 67 25.20 -61.65 -45.80
C PHE A 67 26.67 -61.90 -45.69
N LYS A 68 27.03 -63.02 -45.06
CA LYS A 68 28.41 -63.54 -45.07
C LYS A 68 28.59 -64.59 -46.14
N ALA A 69 29.68 -64.49 -46.84
CA ALA A 69 30.13 -65.53 -47.75
C ALA A 69 31.51 -65.99 -47.28
N VAL A 70 31.76 -67.28 -47.39
CA VAL A 70 33.03 -67.87 -46.96
C VAL A 70 33.77 -68.49 -48.15
N ASN A 71 35.03 -68.14 -48.33
CA ASN A 71 35.89 -68.73 -49.36
C ASN A 71 36.49 -70.03 -48.80
N LEU A 72 36.09 -71.16 -49.37
CA LEU A 72 36.59 -72.48 -48.92
C LEU A 72 37.97 -72.82 -49.36
N SER A 73 38.72 -71.98 -50.08
CA SER A 73 40.17 -72.17 -50.31
C SER A 73 41.01 -71.49 -49.23
N SER A 74 40.53 -70.40 -48.58
CA SER A 74 41.29 -69.63 -47.60
C SER A 74 40.69 -69.60 -46.20
N GLY A 75 39.39 -69.98 -46.09
CA GLY A 75 38.65 -69.91 -44.85
C GLY A 75 38.24 -68.45 -44.54
N THR A 76 38.49 -67.51 -45.42
CA THR A 76 38.17 -66.12 -45.18
C THR A 76 36.69 -65.86 -45.44
N SER A 77 36.07 -65.10 -44.55
CA SER A 77 34.71 -64.61 -44.73
C SER A 77 34.69 -63.15 -45.21
N SER A 78 33.70 -62.81 -45.99
CA SER A 78 33.40 -61.45 -46.44
C SER A 78 31.93 -61.11 -46.28
N ILE A 79 31.60 -59.82 -46.11
CA ILE A 79 30.22 -59.29 -46.16
C ILE A 79 29.92 -59.04 -47.63
N ILE A 80 28.78 -59.55 -48.09
CA ILE A 80 28.29 -59.37 -49.46
C ILE A 80 26.84 -58.85 -49.45
N PRO A 81 26.49 -57.95 -50.40
CA PRO A 81 25.10 -57.55 -50.59
C PRO A 81 24.19 -58.73 -50.92
N SER A 82 22.95 -58.71 -50.53
CA SER A 82 21.97 -59.79 -50.77
C SER A 82 21.76 -60.18 -52.20
N ALA A 83 22.02 -59.26 -53.15
CA ALA A 83 21.89 -59.47 -54.60
C ALA A 83 23.16 -60.10 -55.18
N THR A 84 24.25 -60.24 -54.45
CA THR A 84 25.48 -60.88 -54.92
C THR A 84 25.26 -62.38 -55.14
N LYS A 85 25.79 -62.87 -56.17
CA LYS A 85 25.66 -64.32 -56.54
C LYS A 85 26.96 -65.05 -56.18
N GLU A 86 26.82 -66.07 -55.32
CA GLU A 86 27.90 -66.94 -54.91
C GLU A 86 27.53 -68.43 -54.98
N LEU A 87 28.44 -69.30 -54.77
CA LEU A 87 28.22 -70.73 -54.67
C LEU A 87 27.30 -71.04 -53.45
N LEU A 88 26.53 -72.12 -53.62
CA LEU A 88 25.65 -72.65 -52.61
C LEU A 88 25.95 -74.08 -52.28
N THR A 89 26.07 -74.38 -50.98
CA THR A 89 25.99 -75.76 -50.45
C THR A 89 24.83 -75.78 -49.40
N CYS A 90 24.22 -76.97 -49.27
CA CYS A 90 23.18 -77.22 -48.30
C CYS A 90 23.65 -78.15 -47.19
N GLN A 91 23.33 -77.90 -46.02
CA GLN A 91 23.59 -78.86 -44.92
C GLN A 91 22.42 -79.83 -44.81
N MET A 92 22.69 -81.03 -44.25
CA MET A 92 21.72 -82.15 -44.21
C MET A 92 20.77 -82.04 -43.00
N THR A 93 21.22 -81.33 -41.94
CA THR A 93 20.39 -81.08 -40.72
C THR A 93 19.98 -79.61 -40.69
N PRO A 94 18.70 -79.34 -40.39
CA PRO A 94 18.26 -77.98 -40.38
C PRO A 94 18.92 -77.23 -39.25
N ILE A 95 19.18 -75.95 -39.52
CA ILE A 95 19.61 -74.98 -38.45
C ILE A 95 18.44 -74.72 -37.51
N VAL A 96 18.77 -74.69 -36.20
CA VAL A 96 17.76 -74.18 -35.20
C VAL A 96 17.34 -72.77 -35.56
N LYS A 97 16.04 -72.60 -35.77
CA LYS A 97 15.50 -71.30 -36.06
C LYS A 97 15.01 -70.58 -34.81
N ALA A 98 15.19 -69.30 -34.78
CA ALA A 98 14.53 -68.50 -33.82
C ALA A 98 13.00 -68.46 -34.09
N SER A 99 12.20 -68.68 -33.08
CA SER A 99 10.74 -68.60 -33.08
C SER A 99 10.21 -67.57 -32.12
N GLN A 100 11.10 -66.92 -31.39
CA GLN A 100 10.80 -65.81 -30.48
C GLN A 100 11.88 -64.70 -30.64
N ILE A 101 11.42 -63.46 -30.53
CA ILE A 101 12.26 -62.29 -30.44
C ILE A 101 11.82 -61.44 -29.24
N VAL A 102 12.76 -60.97 -28.46
CA VAL A 102 12.52 -60.10 -27.29
C VAL A 102 13.32 -58.82 -27.48
N LEU A 103 12.64 -57.68 -27.36
CA LEU A 103 13.22 -56.37 -27.33
C LEU A 103 13.02 -55.78 -25.95
N GLU A 104 14.08 -55.50 -25.25
CA GLU A 104 14.04 -55.01 -23.86
C GLU A 104 15.07 -53.93 -23.57
N ALA A 105 14.94 -53.21 -22.45
CA ALA A 105 15.97 -52.31 -21.97
C ALA A 105 17.19 -53.13 -21.56
N ALA A 106 18.38 -52.76 -22.02
CA ALA A 106 19.63 -53.41 -21.59
C ALA A 106 19.97 -53.03 -20.13
N ASP A 107 19.62 -51.81 -19.70
CA ASP A 107 19.70 -51.38 -18.32
C ASP A 107 18.28 -51.33 -17.70
N PRO A 108 17.98 -52.19 -16.72
CA PRO A 108 16.67 -52.19 -16.05
C PRO A 108 16.35 -50.88 -15.33
N ALA A 109 17.34 -50.11 -14.91
CA ALA A 109 17.15 -48.84 -14.27
C ALA A 109 16.55 -47.75 -15.22
N LYS A 110 16.69 -47.95 -16.51
CA LYS A 110 16.10 -47.07 -17.54
C LYS A 110 14.66 -47.49 -17.92
N PHE A 111 14.13 -48.62 -17.37
CA PHE A 111 12.79 -49.10 -17.64
C PHE A 111 11.81 -48.62 -16.57
N ASP A 112 10.92 -47.74 -16.97
CA ASP A 112 9.81 -47.26 -16.16
C ASP A 112 8.63 -48.28 -16.23
N SER A 113 8.54 -49.15 -15.22
CA SER A 113 7.51 -50.18 -15.15
C SER A 113 6.09 -49.64 -14.99
N THR A 114 5.93 -48.41 -14.45
CA THR A 114 4.63 -47.76 -14.30
C THR A 114 4.04 -47.40 -15.65
N ASN A 115 4.89 -46.88 -16.53
CA ASN A 115 4.47 -46.43 -17.85
C ASN A 115 4.79 -47.47 -18.94
N ASN A 116 5.46 -48.55 -18.57
CA ASN A 116 5.90 -49.63 -19.48
C ASN A 116 6.76 -49.09 -20.65
N VAL A 117 7.76 -48.21 -20.34
CA VAL A 117 8.60 -47.55 -21.32
C VAL A 117 10.07 -47.55 -20.90
N VAL A 118 10.97 -47.55 -21.86
CA VAL A 118 12.38 -47.20 -21.62
C VAL A 118 12.48 -45.68 -21.64
N LYS A 119 13.07 -45.09 -20.59
CA LYS A 119 13.11 -43.64 -20.39
C LYS A 119 14.56 -43.14 -20.36
N ALA A 120 14.86 -42.14 -21.17
CA ALA A 120 16.11 -41.41 -21.18
C ALA A 120 15.85 -39.90 -21.31
N LYS A 121 16.82 -39.07 -20.96
CA LYS A 121 16.78 -37.64 -21.23
C LYS A 121 17.21 -37.37 -22.66
N LYS A 122 16.73 -36.30 -23.26
CA LYS A 122 17.24 -35.80 -24.54
C LYS A 122 18.76 -35.72 -24.51
N GLY A 123 19.41 -36.22 -25.56
CA GLY A 123 20.85 -36.23 -25.68
C GLY A 123 21.55 -37.39 -24.95
N GLU A 124 20.87 -38.07 -24.03
CA GLU A 124 21.37 -39.30 -23.43
C GLU A 124 21.23 -40.47 -24.39
N GLU A 125 22.12 -41.44 -24.23
CA GLU A 125 22.05 -42.71 -24.92
C GLU A 125 21.34 -43.75 -24.06
N VAL A 126 20.40 -44.49 -24.63
CA VAL A 126 19.79 -45.62 -23.99
C VAL A 126 20.04 -46.89 -24.82
N VAL A 127 20.47 -47.96 -24.19
CA VAL A 127 20.77 -49.21 -24.86
C VAL A 127 19.58 -50.16 -24.72
N VAL A 128 19.10 -50.66 -25.85
CA VAL A 128 18.10 -51.73 -25.89
C VAL A 128 18.79 -53.04 -26.34
N ARG A 129 18.31 -54.17 -25.82
CA ARG A 129 18.78 -55.49 -26.16
C ARG A 129 17.75 -56.22 -26.99
N VAL A 130 18.21 -56.83 -28.05
CA VAL A 130 17.45 -57.79 -28.85
C VAL A 130 17.95 -59.19 -28.51
N THR A 131 17.06 -60.06 -28.15
CA THR A 131 17.32 -61.48 -27.88
C THR A 131 16.46 -62.36 -28.77
N THR A 132 17.06 -63.30 -29.47
CA THR A 132 16.34 -64.29 -30.28
C THR A 132 16.45 -65.67 -29.68
N LYS A 133 15.30 -66.40 -29.64
CA LYS A 133 15.19 -67.69 -28.95
C LYS A 133 14.42 -68.71 -29.82
N ASP A 134 14.70 -69.96 -29.62
CA ASP A 134 13.93 -71.09 -30.18
C ASP A 134 12.57 -71.28 -29.45
N SER A 135 11.82 -72.30 -29.85
CA SER A 135 10.51 -72.63 -29.25
C SER A 135 10.59 -73.15 -27.82
N GLN A 136 11.79 -73.58 -27.38
CA GLN A 136 12.11 -74.03 -26.02
C GLN A 136 12.61 -72.90 -25.13
N GLY A 137 12.83 -71.69 -25.69
CA GLY A 137 13.37 -70.54 -24.99
C GLY A 137 14.88 -70.45 -24.94
N ASN A 138 15.65 -71.33 -25.66
CA ASN A 138 17.10 -71.24 -25.73
C ASN A 138 17.53 -70.19 -26.72
N PRO A 139 18.63 -69.43 -26.45
CA PRO A 139 19.14 -68.43 -27.37
C PRO A 139 19.52 -69.02 -28.71
N VAL A 140 19.16 -68.30 -29.78
CA VAL A 140 19.55 -68.66 -31.18
C VAL A 140 20.41 -67.52 -31.72
N GLY A 141 21.71 -67.78 -31.89
CA GLY A 141 22.66 -66.79 -32.38
C GLY A 141 22.58 -66.57 -33.88
N ASN A 142 23.27 -65.54 -34.36
CA ASN A 142 23.37 -65.15 -35.75
C ASN A 142 22.03 -65.04 -36.51
N THR A 143 20.97 -64.64 -35.76
CA THR A 143 19.60 -64.48 -36.22
C THR A 143 19.41 -63.11 -36.77
N ALA A 144 18.97 -62.97 -37.99
CA ALA A 144 18.63 -61.71 -38.64
C ALA A 144 17.26 -61.23 -38.13
N PHE A 145 17.19 -59.94 -37.83
CA PHE A 145 15.96 -59.25 -37.46
C PHE A 145 15.89 -57.89 -38.10
N THR A 146 14.67 -57.35 -38.15
CA THR A 146 14.43 -55.99 -38.63
C THR A 146 13.80 -55.20 -37.49
N LEU A 147 14.36 -53.98 -37.23
CA LEU A 147 13.79 -53.04 -36.32
C LEU A 147 13.00 -51.97 -37.15
N LYS A 148 11.76 -51.74 -36.78
CA LYS A 148 10.88 -50.66 -37.22
C LYS A 148 10.58 -49.69 -36.11
N ARG A 149 10.19 -48.50 -36.48
CA ARG A 149 9.59 -47.59 -35.52
C ARG A 149 8.18 -47.18 -35.96
N ASN A 150 7.31 -46.88 -35.00
CA ASN A 150 6.03 -46.22 -35.24
C ASN A 150 6.21 -44.71 -35.24
N LEU A 151 5.14 -43.96 -35.59
CA LEU A 151 5.14 -42.51 -35.41
C LEU A 151 5.36 -42.19 -33.92
N SER A 152 6.20 -41.18 -33.69
CA SER A 152 6.34 -40.68 -32.33
C SER A 152 5.11 -39.91 -31.92
N VAL A 153 4.69 -40.09 -30.67
CA VAL A 153 3.52 -39.44 -30.09
C VAL A 153 3.93 -38.61 -28.85
N ASN A 154 3.21 -37.53 -28.65
CA ASN A 154 3.30 -36.80 -27.40
C ASN A 154 2.58 -37.55 -26.26
N ARG A 155 2.57 -36.98 -25.05
CA ARG A 155 1.93 -37.61 -23.88
C ARG A 155 0.41 -37.80 -24.06
N ALA A 156 -0.26 -36.92 -24.82
CA ALA A 156 -1.67 -37.04 -25.18
C ALA A 156 -1.94 -38.06 -26.31
N ASN A 157 -0.96 -38.86 -26.73
CA ASN A 157 -0.98 -39.80 -27.83
C ASN A 157 -1.28 -39.16 -29.22
N ALA A 158 -1.12 -37.84 -29.32
CA ALA A 158 -1.19 -37.18 -30.64
C ALA A 158 0.09 -37.43 -31.41
N SER A 159 -0.07 -37.92 -32.67
CA SER A 159 1.07 -38.13 -33.55
C SER A 159 1.71 -36.82 -33.94
N THR A 160 3.06 -36.84 -33.94
CA THR A 160 3.87 -35.72 -34.40
C THR A 160 4.33 -35.92 -35.82
N THR A 161 4.90 -34.89 -36.44
CA THR A 161 5.49 -35.00 -37.78
C THR A 161 6.61 -36.05 -37.80
N VAL A 162 6.80 -36.71 -38.93
CA VAL A 162 7.76 -37.81 -39.08
C VAL A 162 9.17 -37.46 -38.63
N THR A 163 9.60 -36.22 -38.82
CA THR A 163 10.94 -35.72 -38.46
C THR A 163 11.08 -35.36 -36.99
N ALA A 164 9.96 -35.07 -36.30
CA ALA A 164 10.01 -34.58 -34.93
C ALA A 164 10.44 -35.63 -33.89
N GLY A 165 10.50 -36.88 -34.23
CA GLY A 165 10.92 -37.94 -33.32
C GLY A 165 12.03 -38.82 -33.88
N ALA A 166 12.86 -38.28 -34.77
CA ALA A 166 13.97 -39.03 -35.36
C ALA A 166 14.92 -39.57 -34.28
N LEU A 167 15.28 -40.84 -34.42
CA LEU A 167 16.24 -41.49 -33.53
C LEU A 167 17.57 -41.63 -34.24
N ILE A 168 18.65 -41.52 -33.49
CA ILE A 168 19.97 -41.97 -33.85
C ILE A 168 20.13 -43.38 -33.29
N VAL A 169 20.40 -44.33 -34.14
CA VAL A 169 20.57 -45.72 -33.75
C VAL A 169 21.98 -46.18 -34.10
N THR A 170 22.68 -46.75 -33.12
CA THR A 170 24.05 -47.29 -33.29
C THR A 170 24.02 -48.75 -32.88
N ASP A 171 24.53 -49.63 -33.72
CA ASP A 171 24.66 -51.07 -33.41
C ASP A 171 25.88 -51.36 -32.54
N ALA A 172 26.01 -52.62 -32.10
CA ALA A 172 27.14 -53.09 -31.32
C ALA A 172 28.51 -53.05 -32.04
N TRP A 173 28.52 -52.86 -33.35
CA TRP A 173 29.75 -52.73 -34.16
C TRP A 173 30.10 -51.25 -34.44
N GLY A 174 29.27 -50.28 -33.95
CA GLY A 174 29.50 -48.84 -34.14
C GLY A 174 28.92 -48.31 -35.45
N ASN A 175 28.17 -49.08 -36.23
CA ASN A 175 27.46 -48.54 -37.36
C ASN A 175 26.30 -47.66 -36.90
N THR A 176 26.19 -46.47 -37.41
CA THR A 176 25.20 -45.49 -36.96
C THR A 176 24.27 -45.06 -38.08
N GLN A 177 22.95 -45.07 -37.79
CA GLN A 177 21.94 -44.41 -38.61
C GLN A 177 21.47 -43.15 -37.87
N SER A 178 21.84 -42.00 -38.40
CA SER A 178 21.61 -40.69 -37.75
C SER A 178 20.18 -40.14 -37.93
N ASN A 179 19.38 -40.73 -38.79
CA ASN A 179 18.02 -40.24 -39.07
C ASN A 179 17.03 -41.39 -39.22
N PHE A 180 16.77 -42.13 -38.18
CA PHE A 180 15.68 -43.10 -38.12
C PHE A 180 14.38 -42.41 -37.85
N SER A 181 13.81 -41.74 -38.88
CA SER A 181 12.65 -40.82 -38.78
C SER A 181 11.38 -41.37 -39.46
N SER A 182 11.52 -42.23 -40.48
CA SER A 182 10.38 -42.76 -41.25
C SER A 182 9.82 -44.04 -40.65
N THR A 183 8.50 -44.21 -40.65
CA THR A 183 7.81 -45.47 -40.27
C THR A 183 8.06 -46.58 -41.27
N THR A 184 8.54 -46.24 -42.47
CA THR A 184 8.92 -47.20 -43.55
C THR A 184 10.42 -47.53 -43.55
N ALA A 185 11.24 -46.77 -42.80
CA ALA A 185 12.64 -47.07 -42.65
C ALA A 185 12.83 -48.36 -41.84
N LEU A 186 13.78 -49.16 -42.23
CA LEU A 186 14.12 -50.42 -41.55
C LEU A 186 15.57 -50.36 -41.11
N ILE A 187 15.81 -50.84 -39.91
CA ILE A 187 17.17 -51.16 -39.41
C ILE A 187 17.34 -52.66 -39.44
N TYR A 188 18.32 -53.10 -40.15
CA TYR A 188 18.67 -54.51 -40.26
C TYR A 188 19.75 -54.87 -39.26
N GLY A 189 19.47 -55.84 -38.41
CA GLY A 189 20.35 -56.27 -37.36
C GLY A 189 20.53 -57.77 -37.36
N VAL A 190 21.56 -58.22 -36.65
CA VAL A 190 21.88 -59.61 -36.45
C VAL A 190 22.27 -59.82 -35.00
N THR A 191 21.73 -60.88 -34.35
CA THR A 191 22.18 -61.23 -32.97
C THR A 191 23.56 -61.86 -33.02
N GLY A 192 24.37 -61.69 -32.00
CA GLY A 192 25.64 -62.39 -31.81
C GLY A 192 25.48 -63.90 -31.68
N ALA A 193 26.59 -64.64 -31.54
CA ALA A 193 26.57 -66.05 -31.34
C ALA A 193 25.83 -66.52 -30.09
N ASP A 194 25.68 -65.64 -29.11
CA ASP A 194 24.93 -65.85 -27.85
C ASP A 194 23.45 -65.59 -28.00
N GLY A 195 22.97 -65.32 -29.20
CA GLY A 195 21.57 -64.97 -29.46
C GLY A 195 21.17 -63.55 -29.04
N THR A 196 22.12 -62.67 -28.70
CA THR A 196 21.84 -61.31 -28.26
C THR A 196 22.57 -60.26 -29.11
N THR A 197 22.03 -59.05 -29.16
CA THR A 197 22.71 -57.85 -29.63
C THR A 197 22.17 -56.63 -28.95
N THR A 198 22.88 -55.54 -28.98
CA THR A 198 22.46 -54.24 -28.42
C THR A 198 22.38 -53.17 -29.48
N LEU A 199 21.43 -52.28 -29.30
CA LEU A 199 21.29 -51.06 -30.10
C LEU A 199 21.27 -49.86 -29.15
N ALA A 200 22.17 -48.92 -29.36
CA ALA A 200 22.19 -47.67 -28.64
C ALA A 200 21.24 -46.67 -29.38
N LEU A 201 20.34 -46.07 -28.63
CA LEU A 201 19.36 -45.12 -29.12
C LEU A 201 19.59 -43.76 -28.50
N LYS A 202 19.54 -42.72 -29.32
CA LYS A 202 19.66 -41.34 -28.88
C LYS A 202 18.64 -40.48 -29.65
N GLN A 203 18.12 -39.45 -29.01
CA GLN A 203 17.28 -38.45 -29.62
C GLN A 203 17.73 -37.04 -29.25
N ASP A 204 17.89 -36.17 -30.22
CA ASP A 204 18.31 -34.77 -30.03
C ASP A 204 17.19 -33.76 -30.28
N ASN A 205 15.97 -34.23 -30.44
CA ASN A 205 14.81 -33.40 -30.69
C ASN A 205 14.48 -32.44 -29.51
N THR A 206 13.82 -31.34 -29.82
CA THR A 206 13.42 -30.31 -28.85
C THR A 206 12.15 -30.66 -28.05
N THR A 207 11.45 -31.70 -28.44
CA THR A 207 10.18 -32.12 -27.81
C THR A 207 10.29 -33.52 -27.23
N GLY A 208 9.73 -33.75 -26.06
CA GLY A 208 9.69 -35.08 -25.42
C GLY A 208 8.64 -35.97 -26.05
N LEU A 209 9.06 -37.03 -26.70
CA LEU A 209 8.19 -37.91 -27.46
C LEU A 209 8.38 -39.37 -27.03
N LYS A 210 7.31 -40.16 -27.19
CA LYS A 210 7.31 -41.62 -27.06
C LYS A 210 7.31 -42.19 -28.46
N THR A 211 8.28 -43.06 -28.74
CA THR A 211 8.43 -43.81 -29.99
C THR A 211 8.34 -45.29 -29.69
N GLU A 212 7.42 -46.01 -30.31
CA GLU A 212 7.36 -47.46 -30.20
C GLU A 212 8.25 -48.10 -31.23
N LEU A 213 9.18 -48.91 -30.77
CA LEU A 213 10.05 -49.73 -31.58
C LEU A 213 9.46 -51.13 -31.69
N THR A 214 9.60 -51.77 -32.85
CA THR A 214 9.15 -53.14 -33.11
C THR A 214 10.32 -53.88 -33.74
N ALA A 215 10.84 -54.87 -33.03
CA ALA A 215 11.77 -55.82 -33.57
C ALA A 215 11.01 -57.05 -34.13
N MET A 216 11.37 -57.45 -35.32
CA MET A 216 10.70 -58.58 -36.03
C MET A 216 11.74 -59.56 -36.54
N LEU A 217 11.46 -60.85 -36.48
CA LEU A 217 12.31 -61.85 -37.12
C LEU A 217 12.15 -61.71 -38.64
N ASP A 218 13.27 -61.78 -39.32
CA ASP A 218 13.25 -61.73 -40.79
C ASP A 218 12.68 -62.99 -41.44
N THR A 219 12.74 -64.09 -40.73
CA THR A 219 12.20 -65.38 -41.20
C THR A 219 10.67 -65.47 -41.00
N ASP A 220 10.10 -64.70 -40.11
CA ASP A 220 8.66 -64.61 -39.88
C ASP A 220 8.36 -63.22 -39.27
N ASN A 221 7.86 -62.29 -40.10
CA ASN A 221 7.52 -60.94 -39.64
C ASN A 221 6.33 -60.89 -38.65
N ASN A 222 5.61 -61.99 -38.42
CA ASN A 222 4.58 -62.08 -37.41
C ASN A 222 5.18 -62.24 -36.00
N VAL A 223 6.38 -62.79 -35.90
CA VAL A 223 7.14 -62.94 -34.67
C VAL A 223 7.82 -61.59 -34.35
N LYS A 224 7.26 -60.87 -33.43
CA LYS A 224 7.69 -59.50 -33.11
C LYS A 224 7.68 -59.22 -31.62
N SER A 225 8.48 -58.29 -31.19
CA SER A 225 8.48 -57.70 -29.85
C SER A 225 8.46 -56.17 -29.97
N MET A 226 7.72 -55.54 -29.09
CA MET A 226 7.51 -54.10 -29.10
C MET A 226 8.05 -53.50 -27.82
N LEU A 227 8.73 -52.36 -27.92
CA LEU A 227 9.26 -51.62 -26.79
C LEU A 227 9.11 -50.13 -27.01
N PRO A 228 8.25 -49.48 -26.25
CA PRO A 228 8.17 -48.00 -26.27
C PRO A 228 9.42 -47.38 -25.63
N VAL A 229 9.98 -46.39 -26.28
CA VAL A 229 11.11 -45.57 -25.80
C VAL A 229 10.67 -44.13 -25.71
N VAL A 230 10.96 -43.50 -24.60
CA VAL A 230 10.62 -42.09 -24.33
C VAL A 230 11.92 -41.31 -24.10
N PHE A 231 12.07 -40.24 -24.84
CA PHE A 231 13.11 -39.24 -24.59
C PHE A 231 12.46 -38.00 -23.99
N THR A 232 12.80 -37.69 -22.74
CA THR A 232 12.25 -36.58 -21.99
C THR A 232 13.03 -35.31 -22.20
N VAL A 233 12.37 -34.19 -22.15
CA VAL A 233 12.99 -32.86 -22.28
C VAL A 233 12.88 -32.10 -20.97
N ILE A 234 13.85 -31.22 -20.68
CA ILE A 234 13.83 -30.38 -19.48
C ILE A 234 12.74 -29.30 -19.54
N THR A 235 12.33 -28.93 -20.76
CA THR A 235 11.34 -27.86 -20.98
C THR A 235 9.87 -28.29 -20.74
N SER A 236 9.66 -29.53 -20.37
CA SER A 236 8.34 -30.07 -20.02
C SER A 236 8.39 -30.76 -18.65
N PRO A 237 7.39 -30.54 -17.77
CA PRO A 237 7.34 -31.23 -16.48
C PRO A 237 6.91 -32.69 -16.62
N ASP A 238 7.32 -33.53 -15.66
CA ASP A 238 6.91 -34.94 -15.62
C ASP A 238 5.53 -35.11 -14.96
N THR A 239 4.50 -34.58 -15.59
CA THR A 239 3.11 -34.66 -15.13
C THR A 239 2.20 -35.17 -16.25
N PRO A 240 1.15 -35.94 -15.92
CA PRO A 240 0.14 -36.35 -16.91
C PRO A 240 -0.56 -35.19 -17.63
N LYS A 241 -0.47 -33.98 -17.07
CA LYS A 241 -1.04 -32.76 -17.65
C LYS A 241 -0.15 -32.09 -18.68
N ALA A 242 1.14 -32.43 -18.71
CA ALA A 242 2.05 -31.93 -19.74
C ALA A 242 1.72 -32.54 -21.09
N LYS A 243 1.91 -31.77 -22.13
CA LYS A 243 1.70 -32.22 -23.51
C LYS A 243 2.82 -33.13 -24.01
N PHE A 244 4.03 -32.89 -23.51
CA PHE A 244 5.21 -33.64 -23.89
C PHE A 244 5.79 -34.45 -22.71
N TRP A 245 6.63 -35.43 -22.98
CA TRP A 245 7.33 -36.19 -21.96
C TRP A 245 8.52 -35.40 -21.45
N GLY A 246 8.48 -35.04 -20.18
CA GLY A 246 9.47 -34.14 -19.60
C GLY A 246 10.14 -34.67 -18.35
N HIS A 247 11.18 -33.98 -17.93
CA HIS A 247 11.88 -34.19 -16.67
C HIS A 247 12.17 -32.85 -15.97
N MET A 248 11.42 -31.80 -16.28
CA MET A 248 11.52 -30.55 -15.55
C MET A 248 11.28 -30.81 -14.08
N ALA A 249 12.17 -30.31 -13.22
CA ALA A 249 12.01 -30.44 -11.79
C ALA A 249 10.80 -29.65 -11.29
N GLU A 250 10.03 -30.23 -10.35
CA GLU A 250 8.89 -29.56 -9.70
C GLU A 250 9.33 -28.36 -8.88
N THR A 251 10.56 -28.37 -8.39
CA THR A 251 11.12 -27.30 -7.56
C THR A 251 12.57 -27.05 -7.95
N MET A 252 13.00 -25.81 -7.71
CA MET A 252 14.41 -25.43 -7.75
C MET A 252 14.77 -24.73 -6.44
N THR A 253 16.06 -24.79 -6.08
CA THR A 253 16.62 -24.13 -4.90
C THR A 253 17.45 -22.94 -5.37
N GLY A 254 17.07 -21.73 -4.93
CA GLY A 254 17.84 -20.51 -5.15
C GLY A 254 18.76 -20.18 -3.96
N ALA A 255 19.36 -18.98 -4.01
CA ALA A 255 20.24 -18.48 -2.96
C ALA A 255 19.60 -18.54 -1.57
N GLY A 256 20.44 -18.78 -0.56
CA GLY A 256 19.95 -18.88 0.81
C GLY A 256 19.10 -20.13 1.11
N GLY A 257 19.02 -21.09 0.16
CA GLY A 257 18.29 -22.34 0.36
C GLY A 257 16.77 -22.20 0.18
N LEU A 258 16.29 -21.10 -0.38
CA LEU A 258 14.88 -20.90 -0.69
C LEU A 258 14.45 -21.81 -1.85
N ILE A 259 13.33 -22.50 -1.68
CA ILE A 259 12.81 -23.43 -2.66
C ILE A 259 11.61 -22.80 -3.37
N TYR A 260 11.63 -22.88 -4.69
CA TYR A 260 10.60 -22.34 -5.58
C TYR A 260 9.97 -23.46 -6.41
N LYS A 261 8.67 -23.39 -6.61
CA LYS A 261 7.92 -24.31 -7.47
C LYS A 261 7.91 -23.78 -8.90
N ARG A 262 7.96 -24.69 -9.86
CA ARG A 262 7.83 -24.33 -11.29
C ARG A 262 6.50 -23.64 -11.58
N PRO A 263 6.40 -22.87 -12.65
CA PRO A 263 5.11 -22.39 -13.15
C PRO A 263 4.16 -23.53 -13.46
N LEU A 264 2.86 -23.26 -13.34
CA LEU A 264 1.83 -24.23 -13.64
C LEU A 264 1.47 -24.25 -15.13
N LEU A 265 1.23 -25.44 -15.66
CA LEU A 265 0.57 -25.60 -16.95
C LEU A 265 -0.90 -25.18 -16.87
N GLN A 266 -1.47 -24.76 -17.98
CA GLN A 266 -2.89 -24.41 -18.04
C GLN A 266 -3.79 -25.57 -17.61
N ASP A 267 -3.46 -26.81 -17.99
CA ASP A 267 -4.21 -28.01 -17.69
C ASP A 267 -4.05 -28.52 -16.22
N GLU A 268 -3.12 -27.93 -15.46
CA GLU A 268 -2.96 -28.19 -14.03
C GLU A 268 -3.90 -27.33 -13.17
N LEU A 269 -4.55 -26.31 -13.74
CA LEU A 269 -5.46 -25.47 -12.99
C LEU A 269 -6.73 -26.21 -12.65
N SER A 270 -7.16 -26.11 -11.39
CA SER A 270 -8.40 -26.71 -10.89
C SER A 270 -9.65 -25.94 -11.34
N VAL A 271 -9.49 -24.67 -11.73
CA VAL A 271 -10.58 -23.77 -12.12
C VAL A 271 -10.44 -23.44 -13.61
N THR A 272 -11.38 -23.93 -14.40
CA THR A 272 -11.40 -23.79 -15.88
C THR A 272 -11.91 -22.46 -16.40
N THR A 273 -12.14 -21.46 -15.54
CA THR A 273 -12.53 -20.12 -16.02
C THR A 273 -11.43 -19.52 -16.88
N SER A 274 -11.81 -19.02 -18.04
CA SER A 274 -11.00 -18.42 -19.11
C SER A 274 -9.77 -17.65 -18.60
N ARG A 275 -8.65 -18.35 -18.41
CA ARG A 275 -7.39 -17.73 -18.06
C ARG A 275 -6.53 -17.55 -19.27
N SER A 276 -5.78 -16.47 -19.22
CA SER A 276 -4.73 -16.25 -20.19
C SER A 276 -3.65 -17.30 -20.04
N SER A 277 -3.22 -17.83 -21.16
CA SER A 277 -2.06 -18.72 -21.24
C SER A 277 -1.18 -18.30 -22.41
N PHE A 278 0.04 -18.80 -22.42
CA PHE A 278 0.91 -18.62 -23.58
C PHE A 278 1.67 -19.91 -23.88
N GLN A 279 2.17 -20.01 -25.10
CA GLN A 279 2.88 -21.19 -25.57
C GLN A 279 4.38 -20.94 -25.53
N GLU A 280 5.14 -21.85 -24.91
CA GLU A 280 6.60 -21.92 -24.99
C GLU A 280 7.01 -23.37 -24.96
N ASP A 281 7.96 -23.77 -25.83
CA ASP A 281 8.41 -25.14 -26.04
C ASP A 281 7.29 -26.16 -26.29
N GLY A 282 6.17 -25.67 -26.86
CA GLY A 282 5.00 -26.47 -27.15
C GLY A 282 4.09 -26.76 -25.96
N GLU A 283 4.46 -26.37 -24.73
CA GLU A 283 3.62 -26.42 -23.55
C GLU A 283 2.77 -25.16 -23.40
N SER A 284 1.62 -25.27 -22.73
CA SER A 284 0.71 -24.17 -22.45
C SER A 284 0.83 -23.75 -20.98
N TRP A 285 1.43 -22.60 -20.74
CA TRP A 285 1.70 -22.08 -19.41
C TRP A 285 0.63 -21.10 -18.96
N SER A 286 0.25 -21.20 -17.69
CA SER A 286 -0.73 -20.31 -17.08
C SER A 286 -0.14 -18.95 -16.77
N LEU A 287 -0.93 -17.89 -17.01
CA LEU A 287 -0.58 -16.53 -16.65
C LEU A 287 -1.51 -16.03 -15.54
N PHE A 288 -0.93 -15.27 -14.61
CA PHE A 288 -1.62 -14.70 -13.45
C PHE A 288 -1.43 -13.19 -13.42
N SER A 289 -2.44 -12.46 -12.96
CA SER A 289 -2.24 -11.08 -12.56
C SER A 289 -1.70 -11.01 -11.12
N PRO A 290 -1.08 -9.89 -10.70
CA PRO A 290 -0.66 -9.69 -9.32
C PRO A 290 -1.79 -9.94 -8.30
N ASP A 291 -3.02 -9.55 -8.62
CA ASP A 291 -4.18 -9.77 -7.77
C ASP A 291 -4.54 -11.26 -7.62
N GLN A 292 -4.27 -12.06 -8.65
CA GLN A 292 -4.53 -13.49 -8.65
C GLN A 292 -3.40 -14.28 -7.96
N SER A 293 -2.18 -13.74 -7.92
CA SER A 293 -1.01 -14.46 -7.42
C SER A 293 -1.13 -14.89 -5.95
N ASN A 294 -1.80 -14.10 -5.13
CA ASN A 294 -2.04 -14.38 -3.71
C ASN A 294 -3.34 -15.19 -3.44
N ASN A 295 -4.14 -15.47 -4.46
CA ASN A 295 -5.46 -16.09 -4.30
C ASN A 295 -5.42 -17.60 -4.62
N THR A 296 -5.45 -18.45 -3.60
CA THR A 296 -5.43 -19.90 -3.75
C THR A 296 -6.68 -20.46 -4.41
N SER A 297 -7.84 -19.78 -4.30
CA SER A 297 -9.08 -20.25 -4.95
C SER A 297 -8.99 -20.24 -6.48
N VAL A 298 -8.00 -19.54 -6.99
CA VAL A 298 -7.71 -19.43 -8.41
C VAL A 298 -6.33 -20.01 -8.78
N ASN A 299 -5.81 -20.94 -7.98
CA ASN A 299 -4.48 -21.54 -8.16
C ASN A 299 -3.29 -20.55 -8.06
N GLY A 300 -3.50 -19.40 -7.43
CA GLY A 300 -2.38 -18.55 -7.01
C GLY A 300 -1.59 -19.19 -5.87
N CYS A 301 -0.42 -18.66 -5.56
CA CYS A 301 0.47 -19.20 -4.52
C CYS A 301 -0.14 -19.17 -3.12
N GLY A 302 -0.95 -18.18 -2.83
CA GLY A 302 -1.39 -17.83 -1.48
C GLY A 302 -0.50 -16.78 -0.83
N ALA A 303 -1.04 -16.14 0.21
CA ALA A 303 -0.34 -15.07 0.93
C ALA A 303 1.00 -15.58 1.51
N GLY A 304 2.05 -14.81 1.31
CA GLY A 304 3.41 -15.14 1.76
C GLY A 304 4.19 -16.12 0.89
N TYR A 305 3.57 -16.76 -0.10
CA TYR A 305 4.24 -17.70 -0.99
C TYR A 305 4.69 -17.09 -2.33
N VAL A 306 4.26 -15.89 -2.67
CA VAL A 306 4.73 -15.18 -3.86
C VAL A 306 6.10 -14.57 -3.57
N PRO A 307 7.14 -14.85 -4.39
CA PRO A 307 8.47 -14.30 -4.16
C PRO A 307 8.51 -12.78 -4.36
N VAL A 308 9.43 -12.11 -3.68
CA VAL A 308 9.73 -10.69 -3.92
C VAL A 308 10.63 -10.51 -5.14
N GLU A 309 10.73 -9.28 -5.68
CA GLU A 309 11.55 -8.95 -6.85
C GLU A 309 12.99 -9.43 -6.69
N SER A 310 13.65 -9.07 -5.59
CA SER A 310 15.05 -9.44 -5.34
C SER A 310 15.32 -10.95 -5.27
N GLU A 311 14.32 -11.75 -4.89
CA GLU A 311 14.45 -13.21 -4.90
C GLU A 311 14.37 -13.78 -6.31
N LEU A 312 13.50 -13.24 -7.16
CA LEU A 312 13.43 -13.63 -8.57
C LEU A 312 14.69 -13.18 -9.32
N GLU A 313 15.22 -12.00 -9.02
CA GLU A 313 16.51 -11.53 -9.57
C GLU A 313 17.65 -12.44 -9.11
N SER A 314 17.64 -12.87 -7.85
CA SER A 314 18.65 -13.81 -7.34
C SER A 314 18.60 -15.16 -8.03
N LEU A 315 17.42 -15.67 -8.40
CA LEU A 315 17.33 -16.92 -9.17
C LEU A 315 18.08 -16.86 -10.49
N TYR A 316 18.02 -15.73 -11.19
CA TYR A 316 18.78 -15.51 -12.41
C TYR A 316 20.30 -15.40 -12.14
N ALA A 317 20.67 -14.69 -11.07
CA ALA A 317 22.07 -14.51 -10.69
C ALA A 317 22.73 -15.82 -10.21
N ASP A 318 22.01 -16.63 -9.45
CA ASP A 318 22.49 -17.92 -8.90
C ASP A 318 22.84 -18.93 -9.99
N GLU A 319 22.14 -18.88 -11.11
CA GLU A 319 22.41 -19.72 -12.28
C GLU A 319 23.54 -19.16 -13.19
N GLY A 320 24.30 -18.18 -12.68
CA GLY A 320 25.47 -17.63 -13.38
C GLY A 320 25.15 -16.66 -14.51
N TYR A 321 24.02 -15.94 -14.37
CA TYR A 321 23.54 -14.97 -15.36
C TYR A 321 23.21 -15.58 -16.73
N VAL A 322 22.76 -16.83 -16.73
CA VAL A 322 22.22 -17.50 -17.91
C VAL A 322 20.70 -17.59 -17.79
N PRO A 323 19.96 -17.65 -18.92
CA PRO A 323 18.51 -17.83 -18.84
C PRO A 323 18.16 -19.08 -18.05
N ILE A 324 17.29 -18.96 -17.09
CA ILE A 324 16.85 -20.08 -16.22
C ILE A 324 16.25 -21.24 -17.01
N HIS A 325 15.75 -20.96 -18.23
CA HIS A 325 15.27 -21.93 -19.19
C HIS A 325 16.33 -22.98 -19.56
N ASP A 326 17.57 -22.56 -19.70
CA ASP A 326 18.65 -23.45 -20.18
C ASP A 326 19.08 -24.45 -19.10
N VAL A 327 18.86 -24.11 -17.83
CA VAL A 327 19.27 -24.91 -16.67
C VAL A 327 18.10 -25.73 -16.12
N THR A 328 16.91 -25.15 -16.03
CA THR A 328 15.75 -25.76 -15.37
C THR A 328 14.63 -26.11 -16.34
N GLY A 329 14.66 -25.58 -17.56
CA GLY A 329 13.60 -25.71 -18.56
C GLY A 329 12.40 -24.78 -18.31
N TRP A 330 12.43 -23.90 -17.29
CA TRP A 330 11.33 -23.00 -16.99
C TRP A 330 11.09 -22.00 -18.13
N PRO A 331 9.83 -21.66 -18.43
CA PRO A 331 9.54 -20.70 -19.49
C PRO A 331 10.06 -19.31 -19.14
N VAL A 332 10.59 -18.56 -20.11
CA VAL A 332 11.24 -17.25 -19.89
C VAL A 332 10.76 -16.17 -20.86
N SER A 333 9.87 -16.50 -21.80
CA SER A 333 9.36 -15.53 -22.76
C SER A 333 8.33 -14.56 -22.16
N ARG A 334 8.03 -14.72 -20.87
CA ARG A 334 7.20 -13.82 -20.07
C ARG A 334 7.87 -13.58 -18.73
N ALA A 335 7.67 -12.36 -18.19
CA ALA A 335 8.15 -12.02 -16.86
C ALA A 335 7.36 -12.77 -15.77
N TYR A 336 8.02 -12.99 -14.65
CA TYR A 336 7.46 -13.60 -13.44
C TYR A 336 6.94 -12.52 -12.51
N ILE A 337 5.70 -12.67 -12.07
CA ILE A 337 5.07 -11.76 -11.10
C ILE A 337 5.75 -11.91 -9.75
N SER A 338 6.10 -10.78 -9.13
CA SER A 338 6.59 -10.72 -7.74
C SER A 338 5.53 -10.14 -6.80
N SER A 339 5.73 -10.33 -5.50
CA SER A 339 4.93 -9.67 -4.45
C SER A 339 5.40 -8.26 -4.13
N THR A 340 6.50 -7.80 -4.74
CA THR A 340 7.02 -6.43 -4.54
C THR A 340 6.07 -5.41 -5.15
N VAL A 341 5.68 -4.43 -4.34
CA VAL A 341 4.68 -3.42 -4.68
C VAL A 341 5.31 -2.05 -4.73
N VAL A 342 4.92 -1.25 -5.71
CA VAL A 342 5.22 0.18 -5.82
C VAL A 342 3.93 0.96 -5.59
N ALA A 343 3.92 1.82 -4.56
CA ALA A 343 2.74 2.63 -4.24
C ALA A 343 2.78 3.97 -4.98
N TYR A 344 1.76 4.25 -5.76
CA TYR A 344 1.47 5.58 -6.29
C TYR A 344 0.47 6.27 -5.37
N TYR A 345 0.94 7.17 -4.55
CA TYR A 345 0.33 7.68 -3.31
C TYR A 345 -1.17 8.01 -3.42
N THR A 346 -1.59 8.64 -4.51
CA THR A 346 -2.99 9.06 -4.70
C THR A 346 -3.73 8.30 -5.78
N GLN A 347 -3.12 7.25 -6.38
CA GLN A 347 -3.67 6.60 -7.57
C GLN A 347 -3.93 5.11 -7.36
N THR A 348 -2.89 4.30 -7.16
CA THR A 348 -2.99 2.85 -7.14
C THR A 348 -1.69 2.21 -6.65
N PHE A 349 -1.68 0.88 -6.61
CA PHE A 349 -0.46 0.07 -6.56
C PHE A 349 -0.09 -0.41 -7.96
N ASN A 350 1.21 -0.34 -8.27
CA ASN A 350 1.84 -1.15 -9.30
C ASN A 350 2.67 -2.26 -8.64
N PHE A 351 3.05 -3.23 -9.42
CA PHE A 351 3.79 -4.41 -8.99
C PHE A 351 5.10 -4.52 -9.75
N LYS A 352 6.01 -5.33 -9.24
CA LYS A 352 7.22 -5.68 -9.97
C LYS A 352 7.08 -7.06 -10.59
N ALA A 353 7.66 -7.22 -11.76
CA ALA A 353 7.81 -8.49 -12.43
C ALA A 353 9.24 -8.62 -12.93
N VAL A 354 9.80 -9.83 -12.90
CA VAL A 354 11.20 -10.09 -13.25
C VAL A 354 11.28 -11.01 -14.47
N SER A 355 12.07 -10.63 -15.46
CA SER A 355 12.41 -11.47 -16.59
C SER A 355 13.51 -12.47 -16.18
N LEU A 356 13.19 -13.74 -16.03
CA LEU A 356 14.20 -14.77 -15.75
C LEU A 356 15.05 -15.14 -16.98
N LYS A 357 14.87 -14.43 -18.10
CA LYS A 357 15.73 -14.48 -19.26
C LYS A 357 16.92 -13.54 -19.15
N THR A 358 16.72 -12.36 -18.52
CA THR A 358 17.72 -11.28 -18.47
C THR A 358 18.04 -10.82 -17.04
N GLY A 359 17.26 -11.22 -16.06
CA GLY A 359 17.35 -10.75 -14.67
C GLY A 359 16.70 -9.38 -14.43
N ASP A 360 16.15 -8.72 -15.46
CA ASP A 360 15.64 -7.38 -15.34
C ASP A 360 14.29 -7.34 -14.63
N GLY A 361 14.20 -6.48 -13.59
CA GLY A 361 12.94 -6.09 -12.95
C GLY A 361 12.20 -5.03 -13.76
N THR A 362 10.91 -5.19 -13.94
CA THR A 362 10.03 -4.23 -14.61
C THR A 362 8.81 -3.93 -13.77
N GLU A 363 8.29 -2.70 -13.88
CA GLU A 363 7.06 -2.33 -13.21
C GLU A 363 5.85 -2.66 -14.08
N VAL A 364 4.83 -3.26 -13.47
CA VAL A 364 3.61 -3.73 -14.12
C VAL A 364 2.36 -3.28 -13.35
N MET A 365 1.27 -3.06 -14.05
CA MET A 365 -0.02 -2.73 -13.40
C MET A 365 -0.64 -3.98 -12.76
N SER A 366 -1.58 -3.78 -11.85
CA SER A 366 -2.34 -4.86 -11.21
C SER A 366 -3.11 -5.76 -12.18
N SER A 367 -3.44 -5.26 -13.37
CA SER A 367 -4.10 -5.98 -14.45
C SER A 367 -3.14 -6.70 -15.41
N SER A 368 -1.85 -6.45 -15.33
CA SER A 368 -0.85 -7.13 -16.16
C SER A 368 -0.79 -8.61 -15.83
N ILE A 369 -0.45 -9.43 -16.79
CA ILE A 369 -0.37 -10.89 -16.60
C ILE A 369 1.06 -11.39 -16.86
N GLY A 370 1.51 -12.30 -16.02
CA GLY A 370 2.84 -12.92 -16.09
C GLY A 370 2.85 -14.34 -15.54
N LEU A 371 3.99 -14.98 -15.64
CA LEU A 371 4.23 -16.30 -15.03
C LEU A 371 4.21 -16.16 -13.49
N LEU A 372 3.92 -17.28 -12.83
CA LEU A 372 3.93 -17.35 -11.39
C LEU A 372 4.76 -18.55 -10.93
N SER A 373 5.77 -18.27 -10.10
CA SER A 373 6.48 -19.26 -9.32
C SER A 373 6.15 -19.03 -7.85
N CYS A 374 5.95 -20.10 -7.10
CA CYS A 374 5.60 -20.01 -5.68
C CYS A 374 6.76 -20.51 -4.82
N ARG A 375 7.02 -19.85 -3.71
CA ARG A 375 7.89 -20.42 -2.68
C ARG A 375 7.31 -21.71 -2.12
N ALA A 376 8.14 -22.64 -1.70
CA ALA A 376 7.70 -23.83 -1.00
C ALA A 376 7.32 -23.53 0.47
N THR A 377 7.96 -22.51 1.07
CA THR A 377 7.69 -22.04 2.43
C THR A 377 7.26 -20.58 2.40
N PRO A 378 6.24 -20.20 3.18
CA PRO A 378 5.76 -18.81 3.20
C PRO A 378 6.71 -17.91 3.99
N VAL A 379 6.72 -16.62 3.67
CA VAL A 379 7.20 -15.58 4.59
C VAL A 379 6.09 -15.21 5.58
N ALA A 380 6.48 -14.48 6.63
CA ALA A 380 5.52 -13.93 7.58
C ALA A 380 4.45 -13.10 6.86
N VAL A 381 3.20 -13.37 7.21
CA VAL A 381 2.03 -12.67 6.66
C VAL A 381 1.48 -11.73 7.71
N THR A 382 1.13 -10.52 7.30
CA THR A 382 0.50 -9.53 8.19
C THR A 382 -0.84 -10.05 8.69
N SER A 383 -0.98 -10.11 10.02
CA SER A 383 -2.23 -10.43 10.70
C SER A 383 -2.77 -9.24 11.51
N HIS A 384 -1.94 -8.24 11.77
CA HIS A 384 -2.29 -7.02 12.48
C HIS A 384 -1.74 -5.80 11.74
N ILE A 385 -2.59 -4.83 11.52
CA ILE A 385 -2.22 -3.49 11.06
C ILE A 385 -2.67 -2.50 12.14
N ILE A 386 -1.80 -1.59 12.54
CA ILE A 386 -2.03 -0.66 13.64
C ILE A 386 -1.73 0.74 13.15
N VAL A 387 -2.59 1.70 13.46
CA VAL A 387 -2.31 3.13 13.30
C VAL A 387 -2.18 3.76 14.67
N GLU A 388 -1.07 4.41 14.91
CA GLU A 388 -0.75 5.02 16.21
C GLU A 388 -0.11 6.41 16.04
N ALA A 389 -0.12 7.20 17.11
CA ALA A 389 0.66 8.43 17.15
C ALA A 389 2.16 8.09 17.14
N ASN A 390 2.94 8.75 16.30
CA ASN A 390 4.39 8.53 16.24
C ASN A 390 5.07 8.93 17.57
N ASP A 391 4.54 9.97 18.24
CA ASP A 391 4.90 10.36 19.59
C ASP A 391 3.71 10.08 20.52
N ALA A 392 3.83 9.05 21.33
CA ALA A 392 2.78 8.62 22.24
C ALA A 392 2.38 9.70 23.27
N THR A 393 3.25 10.67 23.58
CA THR A 393 2.94 11.77 24.51
C THR A 393 1.92 12.75 23.95
N GLN A 394 1.75 12.77 22.62
CA GLN A 394 0.76 13.61 21.94
C GLN A 394 -0.62 12.95 21.83
N PHE A 395 -0.72 11.65 22.14
CA PHE A 395 -1.98 10.93 22.24
C PHE A 395 -2.50 11.06 23.67
N VAL A 396 -3.44 11.96 23.85
CA VAL A 396 -3.91 12.36 25.19
C VAL A 396 -5.39 12.01 25.39
N LYS A 397 -5.75 11.77 26.64
CA LYS A 397 -7.17 11.71 27.02
C LYS A 397 -7.74 13.13 26.97
N VAL A 398 -8.70 13.36 26.10
CA VAL A 398 -9.33 14.66 25.87
C VAL A 398 -10.52 14.86 26.80
N ASP A 399 -11.34 13.80 26.94
CA ASP A 399 -12.46 13.72 27.87
C ASP A 399 -12.66 12.27 28.34
N GLU A 400 -13.80 11.97 28.99
CA GLU A 400 -14.06 10.61 29.52
C GLU A 400 -14.22 9.56 28.42
N THR A 401 -14.61 9.94 27.21
CA THR A 401 -14.96 9.04 26.10
C THR A 401 -13.96 9.07 24.97
N LEU A 402 -13.16 10.13 24.83
CA LEU A 402 -12.28 10.38 23.71
C LEU A 402 -10.82 10.53 24.13
N SER A 403 -9.97 9.70 23.54
CA SER A 403 -8.52 9.92 23.47
C SER A 403 -8.13 10.20 22.04
N ALA A 404 -7.27 11.19 21.81
CA ALA A 404 -6.91 11.61 20.45
C ALA A 404 -5.45 12.10 20.39
N LEU A 405 -4.87 12.01 19.22
CA LEU A 405 -3.64 12.75 18.85
C LEU A 405 -4.03 14.23 18.72
N LYS A 406 -3.79 15.01 19.79
CA LYS A 406 -4.22 16.41 19.90
C LYS A 406 -3.14 17.37 19.45
N ARG A 407 -3.45 18.21 18.44
CA ARG A 407 -2.56 19.24 17.88
C ARG A 407 -3.32 20.55 17.72
N LYS A 408 -2.59 21.66 17.69
CA LYS A 408 -3.16 22.94 17.27
C LYS A 408 -3.21 23.02 15.76
N LYS A 409 -4.16 23.74 15.22
CA LYS A 409 -4.18 24.06 13.80
C LYS A 409 -2.85 24.70 13.38
N GLY A 410 -2.26 24.17 12.31
CA GLY A 410 -0.94 24.58 11.83
C GLY A 410 0.21 23.70 12.29
N ASP A 411 0.04 22.96 13.38
CA ASP A 411 1.04 21.98 13.81
C ASP A 411 0.92 20.67 13.02
N ASP A 412 2.00 19.89 13.04
CA ASP A 412 2.08 18.57 12.44
C ASP A 412 1.56 17.50 13.42
N ALA A 413 0.60 16.70 12.96
CA ALA A 413 0.21 15.46 13.63
C ALA A 413 0.89 14.27 12.93
N VAL A 414 1.94 13.71 13.52
CA VAL A 414 2.67 12.59 12.91
C VAL A 414 2.07 11.27 13.40
N ILE A 415 1.61 10.46 12.45
CA ILE A 415 1.06 9.13 12.68
C ILE A 415 2.00 8.07 12.10
N ARG A 416 1.95 6.88 12.64
CA ARG A 416 2.71 5.72 12.19
C ARG A 416 1.78 4.54 11.96
N VAL A 417 1.93 3.88 10.81
CA VAL A 417 1.30 2.60 10.50
C VAL A 417 2.31 1.50 10.79
N VAL A 418 1.91 0.46 11.50
CA VAL A 418 2.77 -0.69 11.87
C VAL A 418 2.07 -1.97 11.43
N THR A 419 2.81 -2.86 10.78
CA THR A 419 2.32 -4.16 10.33
C THR A 419 3.02 -5.29 11.07
N LYS A 420 2.23 -6.26 11.60
CA LYS A 420 2.73 -7.36 12.44
C LYS A 420 2.11 -8.69 12.03
N ASP A 421 2.86 -9.78 12.25
CA ASP A 421 2.36 -11.15 12.13
C ASP A 421 1.53 -11.57 13.37
N ALA A 422 1.05 -12.83 13.37
CA ALA A 422 0.27 -13.39 14.48
C ALA A 422 1.07 -13.54 15.78
N GLN A 423 2.39 -13.54 15.70
CA GLN A 423 3.30 -13.63 16.84
C GLN A 423 3.70 -12.25 17.38
N GLY A 424 3.29 -11.17 16.69
CA GLY A 424 3.61 -9.80 17.07
C GLY A 424 4.92 -9.26 16.48
N ASN A 425 5.61 -10.05 15.65
CA ASN A 425 6.81 -9.56 14.95
C ASN A 425 6.41 -8.62 13.82
N VAL A 426 7.26 -7.66 13.50
CA VAL A 426 7.02 -6.73 12.39
C VAL A 426 7.10 -7.46 11.04
N VAL A 427 6.20 -7.09 10.12
CA VAL A 427 6.19 -7.60 8.75
C VAL A 427 6.52 -6.45 7.81
N PRO A 428 7.66 -6.47 7.14
CA PRO A 428 8.08 -5.40 6.24
C PRO A 428 7.36 -5.44 4.88
N ASN A 429 7.44 -4.33 4.17
CA ASN A 429 7.02 -4.19 2.78
C ASN A 429 5.54 -4.56 2.52
N VAL A 430 4.67 -4.30 3.50
CA VAL A 430 3.23 -4.58 3.40
C VAL A 430 2.52 -3.43 2.71
N PRO A 431 1.83 -3.65 1.59
CA PRO A 431 1.01 -2.64 0.96
C PRO A 431 -0.29 -2.43 1.74
N PHE A 432 -0.65 -1.17 1.92
CA PHE A 432 -1.87 -0.78 2.62
C PHE A 432 -2.47 0.51 2.05
N ILE A 433 -3.73 0.71 2.33
CA ILE A 433 -4.47 1.92 1.98
C ILE A 433 -4.75 2.68 3.27
N LEU A 434 -4.24 3.92 3.37
CA LEU A 434 -4.59 4.82 4.46
C LEU A 434 -5.89 5.55 4.09
N LYS A 435 -6.84 5.53 5.01
CA LYS A 435 -8.19 6.06 4.86
C LYS A 435 -8.54 6.97 6.01
N ARG A 436 -9.56 7.78 5.83
CA ARG A 436 -10.17 8.58 6.90
C ARG A 436 -11.68 8.38 6.95
N GLU A 437 -12.26 8.63 8.11
CA GLU A 437 -13.70 8.85 8.25
C GLU A 437 -14.06 10.33 8.08
N GLY A 438 -15.35 10.63 8.13
CA GLY A 438 -15.81 12.01 8.19
C GLY A 438 -15.32 12.71 9.47
N SER A 439 -15.07 14.01 9.37
CA SER A 439 -14.68 14.80 10.54
C SER A 439 -15.88 15.15 11.39
N THR A 440 -15.70 15.13 12.71
CA THR A 440 -16.74 15.52 13.68
C THR A 440 -16.30 16.72 14.49
N ASN A 441 -17.27 17.54 14.89
CA ASN A 441 -17.06 18.61 15.85
C ASN A 441 -17.12 18.09 17.30
N ARG A 442 -17.00 18.97 18.30
CA ARG A 442 -17.04 18.59 19.72
C ARG A 442 -18.41 17.99 20.12
N GLN A 443 -19.48 18.38 19.47
CA GLN A 443 -20.84 17.86 19.72
C GLN A 443 -21.12 16.57 18.96
N ASN A 444 -20.07 15.93 18.40
CA ASN A 444 -20.15 14.70 17.60
C ASN A 444 -21.01 14.79 16.34
N VAL A 445 -21.20 16.00 15.83
CA VAL A 445 -21.89 16.21 14.55
C VAL A 445 -20.91 15.99 13.41
N GLN A 446 -21.24 15.08 12.51
CA GLN A 446 -20.44 14.82 11.32
C GLN A 446 -20.57 15.97 10.32
N LEU A 447 -19.44 16.47 9.86
CA LEU A 447 -19.35 17.56 8.89
C LEU A 447 -18.83 17.03 7.56
N SER A 448 -19.57 17.29 6.50
CA SER A 448 -19.18 16.95 5.12
C SER A 448 -18.12 17.92 4.59
N ASN A 449 -17.31 17.43 3.65
CA ASN A 449 -16.36 18.24 2.86
C ASN A 449 -15.31 19.00 3.71
N ARG A 450 -14.82 18.37 4.78
CA ARG A 450 -13.74 18.92 5.60
C ARG A 450 -12.41 18.33 5.19
N THR A 451 -11.40 19.15 5.04
CA THR A 451 -10.13 18.80 4.43
C THR A 451 -9.03 18.60 5.45
N ILE A 452 -8.32 17.49 5.30
CA ILE A 452 -7.00 17.30 5.89
C ILE A 452 -5.97 17.12 4.77
N THR A 453 -4.74 17.54 5.00
CA THR A 453 -3.61 17.26 4.13
C THR A 453 -2.77 16.16 4.78
N VAL A 454 -2.49 15.09 4.04
CA VAL A 454 -1.64 13.99 4.49
C VAL A 454 -0.36 13.97 3.65
N ILE A 455 0.78 13.91 4.32
CA ILE A 455 2.10 13.96 3.69
C ILE A 455 2.83 12.67 4.06
N ASN A 456 3.33 11.93 3.08
CA ASN A 456 4.13 10.73 3.32
C ASN A 456 5.58 11.07 3.66
N ALA A 457 6.37 10.06 4.04
CA ALA A 457 7.78 10.22 4.41
C ALA A 457 8.67 10.77 3.26
N ALA A 458 8.25 10.62 2.00
CA ALA A 458 8.94 11.18 0.84
C ALA A 458 8.59 12.66 0.58
N GLY A 459 7.73 13.27 1.42
CA GLY A 459 7.28 14.65 1.26
C GLY A 459 6.15 14.84 0.24
N THR A 460 5.61 13.76 -0.33
CA THR A 460 4.47 13.86 -1.23
C THR A 460 3.20 14.12 -0.42
N SER A 461 2.50 15.19 -0.77
CA SER A 461 1.27 15.61 -0.09
C SER A 461 0.02 15.24 -0.87
N ALA A 462 -1.03 14.89 -0.17
CA ALA A 462 -2.37 14.69 -0.73
C ALA A 462 -3.40 15.41 0.12
N ARG A 463 -4.31 16.10 -0.54
CA ARG A 463 -5.47 16.72 0.09
C ARG A 463 -6.62 15.72 0.11
N VAL A 464 -7.12 15.42 1.31
CA VAL A 464 -8.19 14.43 1.53
C VAL A 464 -9.41 15.17 2.06
N ASP A 465 -10.34 15.51 1.18
CA ASP A 465 -11.56 16.26 1.48
C ASP A 465 -12.80 15.36 1.66
N THR A 466 -12.74 14.13 1.20
CA THR A 466 -13.81 13.15 1.36
C THR A 466 -13.31 11.82 1.93
N PRO A 467 -14.16 11.04 2.63
CA PRO A 467 -13.80 9.71 3.10
C PRO A 467 -13.51 8.69 1.99
N SER A 468 -13.88 8.99 0.74
CA SER A 468 -13.67 8.11 -0.41
C SER A 468 -12.25 8.15 -0.97
N ILE A 469 -11.47 9.17 -0.62
CA ILE A 469 -10.09 9.29 -1.09
C ILE A 469 -9.22 8.30 -0.32
N SER A 470 -8.52 7.47 -1.08
CA SER A 470 -7.58 6.45 -0.58
C SER A 470 -6.14 6.87 -0.86
N LEU A 471 -5.26 6.66 0.11
CA LEU A 471 -3.82 6.93 -0.02
C LEU A 471 -3.07 5.61 0.03
N TYR A 472 -2.36 5.29 -1.04
CA TYR A 472 -1.66 4.01 -1.22
C TYR A 472 -0.24 4.11 -0.70
N ALA A 473 0.17 3.18 0.14
CA ALA A 473 1.50 3.16 0.74
C ALA A 473 1.98 1.74 1.02
N VAL A 474 3.28 1.61 1.28
CA VAL A 474 3.93 0.35 1.66
C VAL A 474 4.74 0.61 2.91
N THR A 475 4.71 -0.32 3.88
CA THR A 475 5.59 -0.24 5.06
C THR A 475 7.04 -0.47 4.64
N GLY A 476 7.97 0.18 5.33
CA GLY A 476 9.41 0.00 5.11
C GLY A 476 9.94 -1.36 5.57
N ALA A 477 11.26 -1.53 5.50
CA ALA A 477 11.95 -2.74 5.95
C ALA A 477 11.80 -3.00 7.46
N ASP A 478 11.46 -1.97 8.23
CA ASP A 478 11.16 -2.02 9.66
C ASP A 478 9.68 -2.33 9.96
N GLY A 479 8.87 -2.61 8.93
CA GLY A 479 7.43 -2.85 9.06
C GLY A 479 6.62 -1.61 9.41
N THR A 480 7.16 -0.39 9.20
CA THR A 480 6.48 0.86 9.54
C THR A 480 6.35 1.81 8.35
N ALA A 481 5.37 2.71 8.42
CA ALA A 481 5.24 3.84 7.51
C ALA A 481 4.73 5.06 8.28
N THR A 482 5.35 6.22 8.09
CA THR A 482 4.99 7.47 8.78
C THR A 482 4.32 8.46 7.85
N PHE A 483 3.35 9.20 8.39
CA PHE A 483 2.62 10.26 7.70
C PHE A 483 2.46 11.46 8.60
N THR A 484 2.55 12.64 8.01
CA THR A 484 2.19 13.89 8.67
C THR A 484 0.79 14.29 8.23
N VAL A 485 -0.10 14.46 9.21
CA VAL A 485 -1.47 14.94 8.99
C VAL A 485 -1.55 16.40 9.41
N LYS A 486 -2.11 17.24 8.55
CA LYS A 486 -2.38 18.66 8.79
C LYS A 486 -3.86 18.95 8.57
N GLN A 487 -4.40 19.90 9.33
CA GLN A 487 -5.75 20.38 9.09
C GLN A 487 -5.73 21.74 8.39
N ASP A 488 -6.44 21.85 7.28
CA ASP A 488 -6.59 23.08 6.50
C ASP A 488 -7.82 23.89 6.91
N ASP A 489 -8.73 23.28 7.67
CA ASP A 489 -9.98 23.88 8.11
C ASP A 489 -9.79 24.98 9.17
N SER A 490 -10.72 25.96 9.19
CA SER A 490 -10.71 27.04 10.18
C SER A 490 -11.39 26.69 11.51
N ILE A 491 -11.94 25.48 11.62
CA ILE A 491 -12.68 25.01 12.80
C ILE A 491 -12.01 23.78 13.40
N GLY A 492 -12.12 23.61 14.71
CA GLY A 492 -11.51 22.49 15.45
C GLY A 492 -12.32 21.21 15.26
N LEU A 493 -11.67 20.16 14.75
CA LEU A 493 -12.31 18.90 14.37
C LEU A 493 -11.52 17.69 14.84
N VAL A 494 -12.22 16.57 14.96
CA VAL A 494 -11.63 15.23 15.08
C VAL A 494 -11.89 14.46 13.82
N THR A 495 -10.86 13.80 13.31
CA THR A 495 -10.93 12.93 12.14
C THR A 495 -10.31 11.59 12.49
N ASN A 496 -11.05 10.49 12.33
CA ASN A 496 -10.51 9.16 12.49
C ASN A 496 -9.71 8.77 11.25
N VAL A 497 -8.46 8.37 11.45
CA VAL A 497 -7.57 7.85 10.42
C VAL A 497 -7.34 6.36 10.69
N TYR A 498 -7.39 5.54 9.66
CA TYR A 498 -7.18 4.10 9.76
C TYR A 498 -6.52 3.56 8.50
N ALA A 499 -5.96 2.37 8.59
CA ALA A 499 -5.31 1.70 7.49
C ALA A 499 -5.99 0.36 7.19
N GLN A 500 -6.06 -0.01 5.93
CA GLN A 500 -6.53 -1.31 5.46
C GLN A 500 -5.43 -1.99 4.66
N ALA A 501 -5.07 -3.22 5.01
CA ALA A 501 -4.11 -4.00 4.23
C ALA A 501 -4.66 -4.26 2.82
N TYR A 502 -3.80 -4.10 1.81
CA TYR A 502 -4.21 -4.29 0.42
C TYR A 502 -4.61 -5.74 0.14
N GLN A 503 -5.65 -5.93 -0.65
CA GLN A 503 -6.24 -7.24 -0.97
C GLN A 503 -6.68 -8.07 0.26
N SER A 504 -6.96 -7.40 1.37
CA SER A 504 -7.38 -8.03 2.61
C SER A 504 -8.54 -7.25 3.23
N SER A 505 -9.35 -7.94 4.03
CA SER A 505 -10.34 -7.29 4.90
C SER A 505 -9.73 -6.78 6.21
N LEU A 506 -8.42 -6.95 6.40
CA LEU A 506 -7.73 -6.54 7.61
C LEU A 506 -7.65 -5.02 7.70
N GLU A 507 -8.33 -4.45 8.67
CA GLU A 507 -8.31 -3.03 9.00
C GLU A 507 -7.63 -2.80 10.35
N SER A 508 -7.00 -1.63 10.49
CA SER A 508 -6.42 -1.19 11.76
C SER A 508 -7.49 -0.71 12.74
N ASN A 509 -7.05 -0.43 13.97
CA ASN A 509 -7.76 0.50 14.84
C ASN A 509 -7.95 1.86 14.13
N LYS A 510 -8.98 2.60 14.55
CA LYS A 510 -9.18 3.99 14.14
C LYS A 510 -8.45 4.89 15.11
N LEU A 511 -7.54 5.73 14.61
CA LEU A 511 -6.82 6.72 15.40
C LEU A 511 -7.53 8.07 15.27
N PRO A 512 -8.13 8.60 16.34
CA PRO A 512 -8.66 9.96 16.34
C PRO A 512 -7.52 10.98 16.29
N VAL A 513 -7.51 11.82 15.26
CA VAL A 513 -6.61 12.96 15.11
C VAL A 513 -7.42 14.22 15.31
N MET A 514 -7.08 14.99 16.32
CA MET A 514 -7.78 16.20 16.74
C MET A 514 -6.95 17.43 16.44
N PHE A 515 -7.53 18.39 15.74
CA PHE A 515 -6.96 19.72 15.59
C PHE A 515 -7.82 20.73 16.31
N THR A 516 -7.19 21.49 17.20
CA THR A 516 -7.85 22.56 17.92
C THR A 516 -7.57 23.92 17.30
N VAL A 517 -8.52 24.82 17.38
CA VAL A 517 -8.39 26.19 16.87
C VAL A 517 -8.41 27.20 18.02
N ILE A 518 -7.68 28.30 17.83
CA ILE A 518 -7.65 29.37 18.82
C ILE A 518 -8.98 30.11 18.95
N THR A 519 -9.79 30.10 17.86
CA THR A 519 -11.08 30.79 17.79
C THR A 519 -12.22 30.06 18.50
N SER A 520 -11.94 28.96 19.19
CA SER A 520 -12.90 28.22 20.00
C SER A 520 -12.30 27.95 21.39
N PRO A 521 -13.05 28.08 22.48
CA PRO A 521 -12.57 27.77 23.81
C PRO A 521 -12.55 26.26 24.09
N ASP A 522 -11.68 25.81 25.01
CA ASP A 522 -11.63 24.41 25.43
C ASP A 522 -12.66 24.11 26.53
N THR A 523 -13.93 24.24 26.22
CA THR A 523 -15.03 23.92 27.10
C THR A 523 -16.00 22.92 26.47
N PRO A 524 -16.64 22.03 27.24
CA PRO A 524 -17.65 21.10 26.72
C PRO A 524 -18.83 21.79 25.99
N LEU A 525 -19.06 23.04 26.28
CA LEU A 525 -20.16 23.83 25.70
C LEU A 525 -19.81 24.47 24.36
N ALA A 526 -18.53 24.44 23.95
CA ALA A 526 -18.11 24.89 22.63
C ALA A 526 -18.58 23.93 21.56
N SER A 527 -18.92 24.45 20.37
CA SER A 527 -19.32 23.65 19.22
C SER A 527 -18.14 22.91 18.61
N TYR A 528 -16.94 23.49 18.69
CA TYR A 528 -15.72 22.98 18.07
C TYR A 528 -14.59 22.76 19.05
N TRP A 529 -13.62 21.99 18.66
CA TRP A 529 -12.43 21.72 19.49
C TRP A 529 -11.49 22.91 19.47
N GLY A 530 -11.31 23.55 20.62
CA GLY A 530 -10.56 24.80 20.75
C GLY A 530 -9.42 24.75 21.72
N HIS A 531 -8.62 25.81 21.70
CA HIS A 531 -7.57 26.10 22.70
C HIS A 531 -7.49 27.59 23.00
N MET A 532 -8.60 28.33 22.82
CA MET A 532 -8.68 29.71 23.31
C MET A 532 -8.42 29.71 24.80
N ALA A 533 -7.54 30.59 25.24
CA ALA A 533 -7.24 30.71 26.67
C ALA A 533 -8.45 31.23 27.44
N GLU A 534 -8.72 30.71 28.63
CA GLU A 534 -9.77 31.19 29.53
C GLU A 534 -9.49 32.63 29.99
N THR A 535 -8.22 33.01 30.11
CA THR A 535 -7.76 34.34 30.47
C THR A 535 -6.54 34.74 29.63
N PHE A 536 -6.40 36.03 29.42
CA PHE A 536 -5.21 36.61 28.79
C PHE A 536 -4.89 37.94 29.47
N THR A 537 -3.62 38.35 29.42
CA THR A 537 -3.13 39.55 30.07
C THR A 537 -2.44 40.43 29.02
N THR A 538 -2.82 41.72 28.96
CA THR A 538 -2.18 42.72 28.11
C THR A 538 -0.79 43.08 28.66
N ARG A 539 0.05 43.73 27.85
CA ARG A 539 1.36 44.27 28.30
C ARG A 539 1.22 45.30 29.43
N SER A 540 0.09 46.02 29.47
CA SER A 540 -0.22 46.92 30.58
C SER A 540 -0.55 46.23 31.90
N GLY A 541 -0.65 44.91 31.89
CA GLY A 541 -1.00 44.11 33.09
C GLY A 541 -2.48 43.87 33.30
N THR A 542 -3.36 44.40 32.43
CA THR A 542 -4.82 44.17 32.53
C THR A 542 -5.14 42.75 32.10
N ALA A 543 -5.74 41.96 32.96
CA ALA A 543 -6.12 40.57 32.71
C ALA A 543 -7.61 40.46 32.42
N PHE A 544 -7.93 39.81 31.27
CA PHE A 544 -9.29 39.60 30.81
C PHE A 544 -9.64 38.13 30.83
N LYS A 545 -10.91 37.82 31.04
CA LYS A 545 -11.51 36.50 30.75
C LYS A 545 -12.03 36.53 29.30
N ARG A 546 -11.99 35.35 28.63
CA ARG A 546 -12.60 35.22 27.29
C ARG A 546 -14.11 35.59 27.29
N PRO A 547 -14.66 35.92 26.13
CA PRO A 547 -16.10 36.08 26.03
C PRO A 547 -16.83 34.73 26.26
N LEU A 548 -18.06 34.82 26.72
CA LEU A 548 -18.89 33.64 26.93
C LEU A 548 -19.52 33.18 25.63
N LEU A 549 -19.64 31.85 25.51
CA LEU A 549 -20.51 31.25 24.52
C LEU A 549 -21.99 31.44 24.87
N SER A 550 -22.84 31.40 23.86
CA SER A 550 -24.31 31.47 24.09
C SER A 550 -24.78 30.32 24.98
N ALA A 551 -24.20 29.13 24.84
CA ALA A 551 -24.52 27.93 25.62
C ALA A 551 -24.04 28.01 27.10
N GLU A 552 -23.18 28.95 27.46
CA GLU A 552 -22.71 29.16 28.83
C GLU A 552 -23.68 30.06 29.62
N ARG A 553 -24.78 30.52 28.99
CA ARG A 553 -25.82 31.35 29.62
C ARG A 553 -27.16 30.65 29.65
N SER A 554 -27.99 31.04 30.57
CA SER A 554 -29.36 30.53 30.71
C SER A 554 -30.32 31.03 29.61
N SER A 555 -30.07 32.23 29.05
CA SER A 555 -30.89 32.82 27.97
C SER A 555 -30.24 34.09 27.39
N GLY A 556 -30.61 34.49 26.18
CA GLY A 556 -30.16 35.73 25.57
C GLY A 556 -30.03 35.66 24.04
N GLN A 557 -29.48 36.72 23.46
CA GLN A 557 -29.15 36.81 22.06
C GLN A 557 -27.75 36.27 21.82
N SER A 558 -27.50 35.82 20.58
CA SER A 558 -26.19 35.30 20.17
C SER A 558 -25.69 36.00 18.91
N PHE A 559 -24.40 35.86 18.70
CA PHE A 559 -23.69 36.32 17.52
C PHE A 559 -22.76 35.18 17.04
N ILE A 560 -22.79 34.85 15.77
CA ILE A 560 -21.97 33.77 15.21
C ILE A 560 -20.72 34.32 14.53
N GLU A 561 -19.58 33.91 15.01
CA GLU A 561 -18.27 34.10 14.32
C GLU A 561 -17.41 32.86 14.48
N ASP A 562 -16.69 32.49 13.37
CA ASP A 562 -15.87 31.26 13.30
C ASP A 562 -16.66 29.99 13.65
N ASN A 563 -17.93 29.99 13.34
CA ASN A 563 -18.91 28.92 13.63
C ASN A 563 -19.17 28.67 15.12
N GLU A 564 -18.62 29.49 16.02
CA GLU A 564 -19.01 29.51 17.43
C GLU A 564 -20.13 30.54 17.69
N GLU A 565 -21.00 30.22 18.59
CA GLU A 565 -22.14 31.05 18.97
C GLU A 565 -21.85 31.80 20.27
N TRP A 566 -21.51 33.09 20.14
CA TRP A 566 -21.10 33.97 21.23
C TRP A 566 -22.28 34.64 21.88
N ALA A 567 -22.21 34.85 23.19
CA ALA A 567 -23.20 35.58 23.96
C ALA A 567 -23.12 37.07 23.66
N VAL A 568 -24.22 37.69 23.20
CA VAL A 568 -24.34 39.16 23.11
C VAL A 568 -25.34 39.69 24.13
N LEU A 569 -25.07 40.88 24.63
CA LEU A 569 -25.81 41.55 25.68
C LEU A 569 -26.41 42.85 25.14
N ARG A 570 -27.63 43.18 25.55
CA ARG A 570 -28.13 44.53 25.39
C ARG A 570 -27.59 45.42 26.49
N SER A 571 -27.56 46.73 26.26
CA SER A 571 -27.16 47.76 27.20
C SER A 571 -27.81 47.56 28.61
N ALA A 572 -29.13 47.34 28.64
CA ALA A 572 -29.88 47.12 29.88
C ALA A 572 -29.49 45.85 30.68
N THR A 573 -28.72 44.91 30.09
CA THR A 573 -28.39 43.64 30.72
C THR A 573 -26.88 43.42 30.88
N LYS A 574 -26.06 44.40 30.54
CA LYS A 574 -24.60 44.27 30.61
C LYS A 574 -24.07 44.13 32.04
N GLY A 575 -24.81 44.71 33.03
CA GLY A 575 -24.47 44.59 34.46
C GLY A 575 -25.12 43.41 35.19
N ASP A 576 -25.86 42.56 34.49
CA ASP A 576 -26.51 41.39 35.04
C ASP A 576 -25.52 40.20 34.95
N ILE A 577 -25.00 39.75 36.12
CA ILE A 577 -23.97 38.69 36.20
C ILE A 577 -24.44 37.40 35.55
N ASP A 578 -25.70 37.01 35.69
CA ASP A 578 -26.27 35.79 35.13
C ASP A 578 -26.32 35.80 33.60
N LYS A 579 -26.33 37.00 33.02
CA LYS A 579 -26.37 37.22 31.56
C LYS A 579 -25.02 37.57 30.97
N SER A 580 -24.23 38.38 31.70
CA SER A 580 -22.93 38.88 31.22
C SER A 580 -21.73 37.99 31.63
N GLY A 581 -21.89 37.23 32.69
CA GLY A 581 -20.78 36.56 33.37
C GLY A 581 -19.85 37.52 34.13
N CYS A 582 -20.16 38.83 34.13
CA CYS A 582 -19.43 39.86 34.84
C CYS A 582 -20.33 40.59 35.84
N ASP A 583 -19.87 40.74 37.08
CA ASP A 583 -20.33 41.80 37.92
C ASP A 583 -19.91 43.16 37.32
N VAL A 584 -20.62 44.22 37.66
CA VAL A 584 -20.42 45.60 37.15
C VAL A 584 -18.96 46.05 37.33
N HIS A 585 -18.28 45.67 38.41
CA HIS A 585 -16.88 46.05 38.68
C HIS A 585 -15.85 45.27 37.86
N TYR A 586 -16.25 44.19 37.22
CA TYR A 586 -15.42 43.38 36.34
C TYR A 586 -15.58 43.76 34.86
N GLN A 587 -16.36 44.78 34.53
CA GLN A 587 -16.50 45.29 33.17
C GLN A 587 -15.33 46.19 32.82
N PRO A 588 -14.70 46.01 31.65
CA PRO A 588 -13.54 46.80 31.27
C PRO A 588 -13.92 48.24 30.89
N LEU A 589 -13.01 49.15 31.15
CA LEU A 589 -13.10 50.54 30.67
C LEU A 589 -12.83 50.58 29.16
N LEU A 590 -13.37 51.63 28.48
CA LEU A 590 -13.09 51.86 27.06
C LEU A 590 -11.57 51.98 26.79
N SER A 591 -10.85 52.62 27.69
CA SER A 591 -9.39 52.77 27.61
C SER A 591 -8.62 51.43 27.69
N GLU A 592 -9.14 50.48 28.48
CA GLU A 592 -8.54 49.15 28.57
C GLU A 592 -8.79 48.29 27.32
N LEU A 593 -10.00 48.40 26.76
CA LEU A 593 -10.34 47.78 25.48
C LEU A 593 -9.57 48.42 24.33
N GLN A 594 -9.36 49.74 24.37
CA GLN A 594 -8.53 50.45 23.39
C GLN A 594 -7.07 49.99 23.50
N ALA A 595 -6.53 49.86 24.72
CA ALA A 595 -5.17 49.35 24.93
C ALA A 595 -5.02 47.89 24.41
N LEU A 596 -6.05 47.04 24.59
CA LEU A 596 -6.09 45.71 24.01
C LEU A 596 -6.06 45.75 22.48
N TYR A 597 -6.81 46.63 21.84
CA TYR A 597 -6.79 46.85 20.41
C TYR A 597 -5.43 47.38 19.94
N ASP A 598 -4.84 48.34 20.65
CA ASP A 598 -3.53 48.93 20.26
C ASP A 598 -2.39 47.90 20.36
N GLU A 599 -2.49 46.93 21.28
CA GLU A 599 -1.57 45.80 21.37
C GLU A 599 -1.74 44.76 20.25
N HIS A 600 -2.99 44.50 19.84
CA HIS A 600 -3.36 43.54 18.80
C HIS A 600 -4.25 44.20 17.73
N PRO A 601 -3.68 45.08 16.88
CA PRO A 601 -4.51 45.89 15.97
C PRO A 601 -5.20 45.05 14.89
N SER A 602 -6.37 45.48 14.52
CA SER A 602 -7.18 44.88 13.46
C SER A 602 -7.49 43.39 13.75
N ARG A 603 -7.19 42.53 12.80
CA ARG A 603 -7.41 41.08 12.94
C ARG A 603 -6.40 40.36 13.83
N ALA A 604 -5.35 41.03 14.28
CA ALA A 604 -4.33 40.39 15.15
C ALA A 604 -4.96 39.87 16.45
N ILE A 605 -5.91 40.58 17.02
CA ILE A 605 -6.61 40.11 18.21
C ILE A 605 -7.29 38.75 18.02
N LYS A 606 -7.83 38.50 16.82
CA LYS A 606 -8.42 37.23 16.43
C LYS A 606 -7.37 36.12 16.22
N THR A 607 -6.28 36.43 15.55
CA THR A 607 -5.21 35.45 15.26
C THR A 607 -4.40 35.09 16.49
N ASP A 608 -4.19 36.03 17.40
CA ASP A 608 -3.36 35.86 18.57
C ASP A 608 -4.12 35.33 19.80
N LEU A 609 -5.36 35.79 19.97
CA LEU A 609 -6.19 35.49 21.14
C LEU A 609 -7.45 34.68 20.82
N GLY A 610 -7.79 34.52 19.53
CA GLY A 610 -9.01 33.83 19.11
C GLY A 610 -10.32 34.62 19.28
N ILE A 611 -10.25 35.83 19.79
CA ILE A 611 -11.44 36.64 20.18
C ILE A 611 -12.20 37.08 18.90
N PRO A 612 -13.55 36.97 18.86
CA PRO A 612 -14.34 37.46 17.74
C PRO A 612 -14.20 38.98 17.56
N VAL A 613 -14.15 39.46 16.32
CA VAL A 613 -13.84 40.86 16.02
C VAL A 613 -14.95 41.54 15.20
N ASN A 614 -15.91 40.82 14.65
CA ASN A 614 -16.93 41.37 13.79
C ASN A 614 -18.19 41.85 14.56
N SER A 615 -18.10 42.05 15.87
CA SER A 615 -19.14 42.62 16.71
C SER A 615 -18.59 43.73 17.57
N TYR A 616 -19.49 44.52 18.17
CA TYR A 616 -19.15 45.53 19.16
C TYR A 616 -18.85 44.87 20.50
N TRP A 617 -18.06 45.59 21.34
CA TRP A 617 -17.68 45.15 22.68
C TRP A 617 -18.10 46.21 23.70
N TRP A 618 -18.84 45.82 24.73
CA TRP A 618 -19.25 46.71 25.76
C TRP A 618 -18.08 47.20 26.60
N ALA A 619 -18.06 48.54 26.83
CA ALA A 619 -17.26 49.15 27.89
C ALA A 619 -18.13 49.46 29.11
N TYR A 620 -17.47 49.55 30.26
CA TYR A 620 -18.06 50.01 31.49
C TYR A 620 -18.49 51.49 31.40
N ASP A 621 -17.69 52.27 30.71
CA ASP A 621 -17.89 53.71 30.57
C ASP A 621 -19.21 54.06 29.93
N MET A 622 -19.79 55.16 30.46
CA MET A 622 -20.92 55.85 29.85
C MET A 622 -20.46 57.24 29.36
N VAL A 623 -21.09 57.72 28.33
CA VAL A 623 -20.86 59.08 27.79
C VAL A 623 -22.16 59.85 27.75
N ALA A 624 -22.11 61.11 28.25
CA ALA A 624 -23.22 62.04 28.15
C ALA A 624 -23.29 62.61 26.73
N TYR A 625 -24.50 62.59 26.15
CA TYR A 625 -24.72 63.23 24.85
C TYR A 625 -26.18 63.74 24.77
N ALA A 626 -26.33 65.01 24.42
CA ALA A 626 -27.67 65.69 24.30
C ALA A 626 -28.58 65.48 25.53
N GLY A 627 -27.97 65.53 26.72
CA GLY A 627 -28.73 65.40 27.99
C GLY A 627 -29.05 63.94 28.40
N ASN A 628 -28.65 62.94 27.67
CA ASN A 628 -28.86 61.52 27.97
C ASN A 628 -27.53 60.78 28.14
N TRP A 629 -27.59 59.67 28.90
CA TRP A 629 -26.46 58.75 29.09
C TRP A 629 -26.50 57.62 28.10
N TYR A 630 -25.34 57.33 27.46
CA TYR A 630 -25.17 56.28 26.51
C TYR A 630 -24.02 55.38 26.94
N ASP A 631 -24.25 54.09 26.91
CA ASP A 631 -23.16 53.09 27.04
C ASP A 631 -22.15 53.25 25.91
N GLN A 632 -20.89 53.04 26.20
CA GLN A 632 -19.85 53.05 25.19
C GLN A 632 -19.53 51.63 24.72
N TYR A 633 -19.11 51.54 23.50
CA TYR A 633 -18.59 50.30 22.90
C TYR A 633 -17.37 50.59 22.06
N ILE A 634 -16.57 49.52 21.82
CA ILE A 634 -15.48 49.54 20.83
C ILE A 634 -15.73 48.46 19.79
N TYR A 635 -15.27 48.68 18.57
CA TYR A 635 -15.26 47.69 17.51
C TYR A 635 -13.79 47.20 17.35
N LEU A 636 -13.49 46.00 17.85
CA LEU A 636 -12.09 45.48 17.90
C LEU A 636 -11.51 45.11 16.54
N LEU A 637 -12.29 45.19 15.45
CA LEU A 637 -11.76 45.04 14.11
C LEU A 637 -10.90 46.21 13.64
N ASN A 638 -11.26 47.44 14.08
CA ASN A 638 -10.61 48.67 13.61
C ASN A 638 -10.35 49.72 14.72
N GLY A 639 -10.62 49.37 16.00
CA GLY A 639 -10.40 50.25 17.15
C GLY A 639 -11.40 51.41 17.26
N SER A 640 -12.43 51.50 16.39
CA SER A 640 -13.39 52.57 16.48
C SER A 640 -14.31 52.40 17.67
N SER A 641 -14.47 53.44 18.47
CA SER A 641 -15.40 53.47 19.59
C SER A 641 -16.64 54.32 19.28
N GLY A 642 -17.71 54.11 20.02
CA GLY A 642 -18.97 54.83 19.83
C GLY A 642 -19.89 54.70 21.02
N ARG A 643 -21.04 55.40 20.95
CA ARG A 643 -22.12 55.36 21.92
C ARG A 643 -23.24 54.44 21.44
N ALA A 644 -23.79 53.69 22.32
CA ALA A 644 -24.83 52.72 22.03
C ALA A 644 -26.20 53.22 22.38
N SER A 645 -27.22 52.90 21.58
CA SER A 645 -28.61 52.99 21.95
C SER A 645 -29.02 51.82 22.86
N SER A 646 -30.16 51.96 23.54
CA SER A 646 -30.73 50.89 24.40
C SER A 646 -31.01 49.58 23.66
N THR A 647 -31.06 49.59 22.32
CA THR A 647 -31.29 48.41 21.47
C THR A 647 -30.02 47.78 20.95
N THR A 648 -28.87 48.41 21.14
CA THR A 648 -27.58 47.88 20.73
C THR A 648 -27.24 46.61 21.50
N SER A 649 -26.79 45.57 20.77
CA SER A 649 -26.26 44.32 21.34
C SER A 649 -24.79 44.22 21.05
N ALA A 650 -24.00 43.84 22.04
CA ALA A 650 -22.54 43.70 21.92
C ALA A 650 -22.00 42.54 22.80
N LEU A 651 -20.80 42.10 22.49
CA LEU A 651 -20.05 41.13 23.29
C LEU A 651 -19.52 41.77 24.56
N MET A 652 -19.12 40.96 25.53
CA MET A 652 -18.51 41.37 26.79
C MET A 652 -17.22 40.60 27.05
N LEU A 653 -16.15 41.31 27.38
CA LEU A 653 -15.00 40.78 28.07
C LEU A 653 -15.15 41.09 29.56
N CYS A 654 -14.78 40.17 30.43
CA CYS A 654 -14.72 40.43 31.86
C CYS A 654 -13.28 40.59 32.31
N LEU A 655 -13.02 41.50 33.23
CA LEU A 655 -11.73 41.57 33.90
C LEU A 655 -11.54 40.35 34.83
N VAL A 656 -10.34 39.89 35.01
CA VAL A 656 -10.01 38.88 36.05
C VAL A 656 -10.05 39.50 37.44
N ASN A 657 -9.54 40.73 37.58
CA ASN A 657 -9.57 41.50 38.82
C ASN A 657 -10.55 42.66 38.66
N PRO A 658 -11.40 42.89 39.66
CA PRO A 658 -12.36 43.98 39.59
C PRO A 658 -11.64 45.34 39.65
N HIS A 659 -12.29 46.36 39.11
CA HIS A 659 -11.91 47.71 39.42
C HIS A 659 -12.11 47.97 40.91
N PRO A 660 -11.22 48.77 41.53
CA PRO A 660 -11.45 49.18 42.90
C PRO A 660 -12.81 49.88 43.05
N GLU A 661 -13.55 49.54 44.11
CA GLU A 661 -14.84 50.22 44.41
C GLU A 661 -14.61 51.58 45.00
N ALA A 662 -15.41 52.52 44.55
CA ALA A 662 -15.45 53.83 45.16
C ALA A 662 -16.09 53.71 46.56
N ALA A 663 -15.32 54.03 47.59
CA ALA A 663 -15.76 53.95 48.99
C ALA A 663 -16.11 55.34 49.60
N SER A 664 -15.48 56.36 49.04
CA SER A 664 -15.75 57.75 49.51
C SER A 664 -15.67 58.74 48.38
N ILE A 665 -16.46 59.77 48.46
CA ILE A 665 -16.46 60.91 47.59
C ILE A 665 -16.43 62.20 48.39
N GLU A 666 -15.49 63.07 48.09
CA GLU A 666 -15.33 64.32 48.79
C GLU A 666 -15.31 65.46 47.77
N MET A 667 -16.02 66.53 48.04
CA MET A 667 -16.07 67.71 47.20
C MET A 667 -15.47 68.89 47.95
N THR A 668 -14.47 69.54 47.37
CA THR A 668 -13.76 70.68 47.93
C THR A 668 -13.71 71.84 46.94
N SER A 669 -13.54 73.05 47.46
CA SER A 669 -13.22 74.20 46.56
C SER A 669 -11.84 74.71 46.87
N THR A 670 -11.17 75.16 45.80
CA THR A 670 -9.81 75.77 45.86
C THR A 670 -9.88 77.30 45.86
N ALA A 671 -11.12 77.89 45.94
CA ALA A 671 -11.27 79.32 46.06
C ALA A 671 -10.65 79.83 47.39
N GLU A 672 -10.00 80.98 47.37
CA GLU A 672 -9.35 81.53 48.55
C GLU A 672 -10.22 81.69 49.76
N ASP A 673 -11.55 81.84 49.57
CA ASP A 673 -12.55 82.01 50.65
C ASP A 673 -13.28 80.65 50.97
N ALA A 674 -12.97 79.56 50.27
CA ALA A 674 -13.71 78.30 50.47
C ALA A 674 -13.70 77.71 51.87
N THR A 675 -12.77 78.11 52.69
CA THR A 675 -12.61 77.63 54.08
C THR A 675 -13.03 78.64 55.17
N LYS A 676 -13.39 79.83 54.76
CA LYS A 676 -13.53 80.91 55.67
C LYS A 676 -14.99 81.18 56.08
N THR A 677 -15.95 80.72 55.34
CA THR A 677 -17.36 80.95 55.65
C THR A 677 -18.05 79.56 55.87
N ALA A 678 -18.14 79.13 57.09
CA ALA A 678 -19.11 78.08 57.41
C ALA A 678 -20.50 78.63 57.11
N SER A 679 -21.27 77.93 56.28
CA SER A 679 -22.69 78.15 56.21
C SER A 679 -23.33 77.95 57.63
N ASN A 680 -24.46 78.56 57.96
CA ASN A 680 -25.13 78.43 59.28
C ASN A 680 -25.53 76.98 59.63
N ASP A 681 -25.28 76.01 58.76
CA ASP A 681 -25.50 74.56 58.95
C ASP A 681 -24.20 73.76 59.01
N GLY A 682 -23.03 74.45 59.17
CA GLY A 682 -21.69 73.78 59.30
C GLY A 682 -21.09 73.19 58.05
N ARG A 683 -21.68 73.35 56.90
CA ARG A 683 -21.14 72.78 55.62
C ARG A 683 -20.13 73.81 55.04
N PRO A 684 -19.11 73.29 54.30
CA PRO A 684 -18.21 74.19 53.56
C PRO A 684 -18.97 74.98 52.56
N SER A 685 -18.68 76.29 52.40
CA SER A 685 -19.26 77.10 51.34
C SER A 685 -18.17 77.92 50.69
N ALA A 686 -18.33 78.18 49.38
CA ALA A 686 -17.48 79.03 48.58
C ALA A 686 -18.37 80.22 48.04
N THR A 687 -17.79 81.38 47.97
CA THR A 687 -18.49 82.56 47.47
C THR A 687 -17.79 83.19 46.27
N ALA A 688 -18.59 83.67 45.31
CA ALA A 688 -18.12 84.40 44.17
C ALA A 688 -19.06 85.52 43.79
N LYS A 689 -18.57 86.53 43.17
CA LYS A 689 -19.43 87.56 42.56
C LYS A 689 -20.10 87.08 41.30
N LYS A 690 -21.24 87.63 40.94
CA LYS A 690 -21.87 87.28 39.72
C LYS A 690 -20.88 87.48 38.53
N GLY A 691 -20.79 86.33 37.65
CA GLY A 691 -19.93 86.30 36.52
C GLY A 691 -18.50 85.79 36.86
N GLU A 692 -18.16 85.64 38.12
CA GLU A 692 -16.95 84.89 38.52
C GLU A 692 -17.24 83.39 38.67
N VAL A 693 -16.20 82.59 38.55
CA VAL A 693 -16.28 81.12 38.71
C VAL A 693 -15.79 80.67 40.06
N ILE A 694 -16.39 79.65 40.59
CA ILE A 694 -15.92 78.90 41.77
C ILE A 694 -15.23 77.65 41.32
N PRO A 695 -13.90 77.49 41.49
CA PRO A 695 -13.24 76.25 41.21
C PRO A 695 -13.55 75.19 42.23
N MET A 696 -14.02 74.02 41.78
CA MET A 696 -14.42 72.92 42.60
C MET A 696 -13.61 71.70 42.26
N THR A 697 -13.33 70.86 43.24
CA THR A 697 -12.64 69.58 43.06
C THR A 697 -13.44 68.47 43.76
N VAL A 698 -13.77 67.42 43.02
CA VAL A 698 -14.29 66.20 43.60
C VAL A 698 -13.18 65.15 43.55
N THR A 699 -12.94 64.53 44.74
CA THR A 699 -11.98 63.40 44.85
C THR A 699 -12.76 62.14 45.19
N VAL A 700 -12.60 61.10 44.43
CA VAL A 700 -13.12 59.76 44.72
C VAL A 700 -12.01 58.86 45.19
N ARG A 701 -12.23 58.08 46.23
CA ARG A 701 -11.26 57.17 46.82
C ARG A 701 -11.84 55.77 47.00
N ASP A 702 -10.99 54.75 46.86
CA ASP A 702 -11.31 53.35 47.20
C ASP A 702 -11.35 53.14 48.73
N SER A 703 -11.67 51.92 49.18
CA SER A 703 -11.72 51.52 50.56
C SER A 703 -10.40 51.59 51.30
N ALA A 704 -9.25 51.60 50.57
CA ALA A 704 -7.92 51.76 51.10
C ALA A 704 -7.50 53.26 51.17
N GLY A 705 -8.39 54.21 50.75
CA GLY A 705 -8.12 55.63 50.75
C GLY A 705 -7.32 56.13 49.54
N ASN A 706 -7.01 55.27 48.55
CA ASN A 706 -6.34 55.68 47.36
C ASN A 706 -7.25 56.43 46.42
N PRO A 707 -6.76 57.44 45.68
CA PRO A 707 -7.54 58.08 44.65
C PRO A 707 -7.98 57.12 43.58
N LEU A 708 -9.26 57.19 43.18
CA LEU A 708 -9.87 56.26 42.24
C LEU A 708 -10.04 56.91 40.87
N PRO A 709 -9.17 56.59 39.89
CA PRO A 709 -9.32 57.14 38.55
C PRO A 709 -10.58 56.66 37.84
N GLY A 710 -11.14 57.47 36.98
CA GLY A 710 -12.24 57.10 36.11
C GLY A 710 -13.58 56.89 36.83
N ALA A 711 -13.70 57.16 38.10
CA ALA A 711 -14.92 57.05 38.89
C ALA A 711 -15.96 58.07 38.40
N SER A 712 -17.15 57.54 38.04
CA SER A 712 -18.27 58.38 37.63
C SER A 712 -19.13 58.82 38.87
N PHE A 713 -19.52 60.05 38.88
CA PHE A 713 -20.39 60.59 39.90
C PHE A 713 -21.36 61.64 39.36
N ASN A 714 -22.50 61.75 40.00
CA ASN A 714 -23.49 62.78 39.68
C ASN A 714 -23.25 64.00 40.57
N LEU A 715 -23.08 65.16 39.98
CA LEU A 715 -23.16 66.42 40.66
C LEU A 715 -24.56 66.89 40.60
N LYS A 716 -25.23 66.95 41.78
CA LYS A 716 -26.60 67.32 41.91
C LYS A 716 -26.71 68.72 42.53
N ARG A 717 -27.63 69.50 41.97
CA ARG A 717 -28.04 70.78 42.51
C ARG A 717 -29.25 70.64 43.42
N GLY A 718 -29.15 71.23 44.59
CA GLY A 718 -30.27 71.37 45.48
C GLY A 718 -30.98 72.73 45.34
N THR A 719 -31.99 72.89 46.08
CA THR A 719 -32.83 74.11 46.12
C THR A 719 -32.03 75.39 46.49
N ALA A 720 -32.03 76.35 45.58
CA ALA A 720 -31.38 77.66 45.89
C ALA A 720 -32.10 78.42 46.93
N LEU A 721 -31.35 79.07 47.83
CA LEU A 721 -31.90 79.81 48.99
C LEU A 721 -31.44 81.30 49.00
N ASN A 722 -32.29 82.21 49.35
CA ASN A 722 -31.92 83.60 49.64
C ASN A 722 -31.34 83.71 51.05
N ARG A 723 -30.82 84.87 51.46
CA ARG A 723 -30.28 85.11 52.76
C ARG A 723 -31.24 84.77 53.92
N ALA A 724 -32.55 84.95 53.69
CA ALA A 724 -33.61 84.58 54.68
C ALA A 724 -33.90 83.08 54.77
N LYS A 725 -33.13 82.20 54.01
CA LYS A 725 -33.28 80.77 53.85
C LYS A 725 -34.62 80.36 53.21
N ALA A 726 -35.28 81.24 52.56
CA ALA A 726 -36.46 80.95 51.77
C ALA A 726 -36.06 80.42 50.40
N ALA A 727 -36.71 79.30 49.91
CA ALA A 727 -36.51 78.75 48.60
C ALA A 727 -36.85 79.80 47.51
N TYR A 728 -36.02 79.83 46.52
CA TYR A 728 -36.20 80.78 45.38
C TYR A 728 -36.60 80.04 44.11
N ASP A 729 -37.29 80.63 43.22
CA ASP A 729 -37.88 80.06 42.03
C ASP A 729 -36.76 79.56 41.10
N ALA A 730 -36.93 78.30 40.68
CA ALA A 730 -35.91 77.49 39.89
C ALA A 730 -35.54 78.13 38.56
N SER A 731 -36.38 78.92 37.94
CA SER A 731 -36.12 79.52 36.63
C SER A 731 -35.12 80.68 36.60
N ALA A 732 -34.76 81.20 37.82
CA ALA A 732 -33.89 82.39 37.95
C ALA A 732 -32.50 82.04 38.38
N ASP A 733 -32.12 80.69 38.49
CA ASP A 733 -31.00 80.30 39.29
C ASP A 733 -30.16 79.12 38.73
N ASP A 734 -29.85 79.23 37.43
CA ASP A 734 -29.09 78.24 36.72
C ASP A 734 -27.64 78.21 37.15
N LEU A 735 -27.12 77.01 37.47
CA LEU A 735 -25.74 76.85 37.66
C LEU A 735 -25.12 76.28 36.42
N THR A 736 -24.04 76.90 35.94
CA THR A 736 -23.24 76.35 34.82
C THR A 736 -22.07 75.64 35.39
N ILE A 737 -21.91 74.36 35.03
CA ILE A 737 -20.79 73.54 35.41
C ILE A 737 -19.88 73.37 34.17
N ILE A 738 -18.63 73.78 34.29
CA ILE A 738 -17.62 73.72 33.26
C ILE A 738 -16.53 72.76 33.72
N PRO A 739 -16.45 71.55 33.21
CA PRO A 739 -15.38 70.61 33.50
C PRO A 739 -14.03 71.15 33.01
N VAL A 740 -12.99 71.04 33.87
CA VAL A 740 -11.63 71.45 33.61
C VAL A 740 -10.74 70.26 33.41
N GLU A 741 -10.73 69.32 34.38
CA GLU A 741 -10.01 68.03 34.32
C GLU A 741 -10.85 66.88 34.96
N PRO A 742 -11.04 65.83 34.34
CA PRO A 742 -10.84 65.61 32.88
C PRO A 742 -11.84 66.45 32.08
N THR A 743 -11.44 66.85 30.89
CA THR A 743 -12.29 67.68 30.01
C THR A 743 -13.61 67.01 29.75
N GLY A 744 -14.70 67.81 29.79
CA GLY A 744 -16.08 67.31 29.66
C GLY A 744 -16.98 68.29 28.97
N VAL A 745 -18.27 67.97 28.90
CA VAL A 745 -19.28 68.88 28.35
C VAL A 745 -19.80 69.83 29.41
N THR A 746 -19.79 71.10 29.13
CA THR A 746 -20.39 72.10 30.00
C THR A 746 -21.89 71.78 30.19
N SER A 747 -22.30 71.65 31.40
CA SER A 747 -23.71 71.40 31.81
C SER A 747 -24.33 72.53 32.51
N ILE A 748 -25.60 72.75 32.23
CA ILE A 748 -26.38 73.73 32.95
C ILE A 748 -27.42 73.02 33.85
N LEU A 749 -27.34 73.23 35.12
CA LEU A 749 -28.30 72.72 36.11
C LEU A 749 -29.45 73.67 36.34
N TYR A 750 -30.59 73.31 35.72
CA TYR A 750 -31.83 74.09 35.78
C TYR A 750 -32.69 73.65 36.98
N GLY A 751 -32.67 74.28 38.02
CA GLY A 751 -33.58 73.98 39.11
C GLY A 751 -33.16 72.84 40.05
N ASP A 752 -33.94 72.60 41.09
CA ASP A 752 -33.72 71.59 42.13
C ASP A 752 -33.73 70.15 41.57
N GLY A 753 -32.83 69.35 42.00
CA GLY A 753 -32.72 67.93 41.60
C GLY A 753 -32.05 67.69 40.22
N THR A 754 -31.70 68.75 39.48
CA THR A 754 -30.97 68.58 38.23
C THR A 754 -29.55 68.15 38.50
N GLN A 755 -28.96 67.36 37.59
CA GLN A 755 -27.65 66.75 37.75
C GLN A 755 -26.78 66.81 36.55
N ALA A 756 -25.44 66.86 36.73
CA ALA A 756 -24.45 66.69 35.74
C ALA A 756 -23.60 65.43 36.05
N LEU A 757 -23.33 64.57 35.06
CA LEU A 757 -22.41 63.49 35.26
C LEU A 757 -21.00 64.01 35.00
N LEU A 758 -20.12 63.71 35.96
CA LEU A 758 -18.69 63.96 35.88
C LEU A 758 -17.92 62.66 36.12
N LYS A 759 -16.64 62.67 35.80
CA LYS A 759 -15.74 61.53 35.93
C LYS A 759 -14.39 62.03 36.45
N THR A 760 -13.81 61.23 37.35
CA THR A 760 -12.43 61.54 37.83
C THR A 760 -11.39 61.28 36.77
N GLY A 761 -10.31 62.07 36.73
CA GLY A 761 -9.13 61.90 35.90
C GLY A 761 -8.23 60.75 36.40
N SER A 762 -7.04 60.62 35.82
CA SER A 762 -6.02 59.63 36.19
C SER A 762 -5.50 59.76 37.64
N ASP A 763 -5.68 60.91 38.24
CA ASP A 763 -5.32 61.24 39.62
C ASP A 763 -6.46 60.98 40.65
N GLY A 764 -7.60 60.46 40.22
CA GLY A 764 -8.78 60.22 41.00
C GLY A 764 -9.55 61.52 41.38
N LYS A 765 -9.28 62.62 40.67
CA LYS A 765 -9.98 63.89 40.90
C LYS A 765 -10.70 64.36 39.63
N ALA A 766 -11.78 65.11 39.88
CA ALA A 766 -12.45 65.90 38.85
C ALA A 766 -12.48 67.36 39.25
N THR A 767 -11.92 68.23 38.44
CA THR A 767 -11.95 69.65 38.62
C THR A 767 -12.95 70.33 37.68
N PHE A 768 -13.71 71.22 38.16
CA PHE A 768 -14.72 71.92 37.38
C PHE A 768 -14.93 73.33 37.96
N GLU A 769 -15.38 74.20 37.13
CA GLU A 769 -15.80 75.56 37.59
C GLU A 769 -17.31 75.68 37.60
N VAL A 770 -17.77 76.33 38.64
CA VAL A 770 -19.22 76.61 38.82
C VAL A 770 -19.47 78.09 38.72
N SER A 771 -20.33 78.50 37.85
CA SER A 771 -20.81 79.90 37.78
C SER A 771 -22.34 80.00 37.91
N GLN A 772 -22.80 81.04 38.41
CA GLN A 772 -24.21 81.36 38.54
C GLN A 772 -24.54 82.60 37.70
N ASN A 773 -25.63 82.57 36.92
CA ASN A 773 -26.07 83.60 36.07
C ASN A 773 -27.25 84.42 36.60
N SER A 774 -27.70 84.06 37.80
CA SER A 774 -28.85 84.74 38.45
C SER A 774 -28.56 86.22 38.73
N SER A 775 -29.52 87.03 38.64
CA SER A 775 -29.46 88.45 39.04
C SER A 775 -29.53 88.66 40.53
N TYR A 776 -29.72 87.61 41.34
CA TYR A 776 -29.83 87.61 42.74
C TYR A 776 -28.67 86.90 43.41
N GLY A 777 -28.29 87.34 44.63
CA GLY A 777 -27.30 86.62 45.42
C GLY A 777 -27.96 85.43 46.11
N LEU A 778 -27.74 84.22 45.70
CA LEU A 778 -28.33 83.01 46.21
C LEU A 778 -27.25 82.04 46.73
N SER A 779 -27.59 81.17 47.67
CA SER A 779 -26.83 80.04 48.15
C SER A 779 -27.45 78.77 47.56
N THR A 780 -26.70 78.05 46.74
CA THR A 780 -27.19 76.83 46.06
C THR A 780 -26.33 75.61 46.53
N PRO A 781 -26.96 74.65 47.21
CA PRO A 781 -26.29 73.43 47.56
C PRO A 781 -25.89 72.63 46.35
N LEU A 782 -24.68 72.09 46.37
CA LEU A 782 -24.19 71.10 45.44
C LEU A 782 -23.81 69.83 46.21
N SER A 783 -24.20 68.69 45.72
CA SER A 783 -23.75 67.41 46.25
C SER A 783 -23.18 66.52 45.14
N ALA A 784 -22.14 65.79 45.46
CA ALA A 784 -21.58 64.77 44.59
C ALA A 784 -22.00 63.40 45.09
N GLU A 785 -22.58 62.57 44.22
CA GLU A 785 -23.08 61.25 44.60
C GLU A 785 -22.41 60.23 43.63
N LEU A 786 -21.81 59.20 44.21
CA LEU A 786 -21.26 58.09 43.40
C LEU A 786 -22.34 57.41 42.59
N MET A 787 -22.06 57.15 41.35
CA MET A 787 -22.92 56.26 40.56
C MET A 787 -22.62 54.83 40.98
N ARG A 788 -23.60 54.08 41.39
CA ARG A 788 -23.55 52.66 41.73
C ARG A 788 -23.79 51.81 40.49
#